data_51dd71a47f097240467270ab5a384e37
#
_entry.id   51dd71a47f097240467270ab5a384e37
#
_cell.length_a   1.000
_cell.length_b   1.000
_cell.length_c   1.000
_cell.angle_alpha   90.00
_cell.angle_beta   90.00
_cell.angle_gamma   90.00
#
_symmetry.space_group_name_H-M   'P 1'
#
loop_
_entity.id
_entity.type
_entity.pdbx_description
1 polymer ?
#
loop_
_entity_poly.entity_id
_entity_poly.type
_entity_poly.pdbx_seq_one_letter_code
_entity_poly.pdbx_strand_id
1 'polypeptide(L)'
;MTMIDSDILADPGLPPGPGDALLEVADLDVSFPSEDGRVSAVRGISYRVAPGEVLGIVGESGSGKSVSSLAVMGLLPPSAKISGSIRLRGQELLGLSDTELSRIRGRKIAMVFQDPLSALTPVYTVGDQIAEALLVHGGRSMTAKNAAKRSVELLDLVGIPNAAERVKSFPHEFSGGMRQRAVIAMAIANDPDLIIADEPTTALDVTVQAQVLEVLKTAQEVTGAGIVLITHDLGVVAGTADRVVVMYAGRAVETGTVDEIFAAPRMPYTLGLLGSIPRLDVGRGQPLVPIEGQPPSLVALPPGCPFGPRCPLHVDACDQAEPELLVAPGTTADHRAACIRTAELAEADAEGGELAAEVFDAHVLDSSEADAVPRTDRDVVLGVHELVKHYPVRTGGIFRRTVGTVRAVDGVTFDVRAGETLGLVGESGCGKSTTILEILGLEPPMGGTVQVLGSDTSALSKADRKRIRRDMQIVFQDPMASLDPRLPVRDLIAEPLEVQGFSKQHIAERVPELMRLVGLRSEQINRYPGEFSGGQRQRICIARALALEPKVLVLDEPVSALDVSIQAGVLNLLDELKARLGLAYLFVAHDLSVVRHIADRVAVMYLGKIVEIGAVDEVFAAPQHPYTQALLSAIPVPDPEVERRRERILLKGDMPSPANPPSGCRFRTRCPLFLTLDADRQARCIDEEPPRVAAQPARPGTSVVDHEAACHWSEIKTVV
;
A
#
# COMPACT_ATOMS: atom_id res chain seq x y z
N MET A 1 45.73 24.63 14.28
CA MET A 1 46.02 23.63 15.31
C MET A 1 45.26 24.05 16.56
N THR A 2 44.03 23.65 16.65
CA THR A 2 43.15 23.78 17.82
C THR A 2 42.33 22.52 17.86
N MET A 3 42.47 21.80 18.94
CA MET A 3 41.85 20.50 19.19
C MET A 3 40.31 20.64 19.18
N ILE A 4 39.66 19.79 18.43
CA ILE A 4 38.22 19.55 18.58
C ILE A 4 38.09 18.43 19.58
N ASP A 5 37.48 18.74 20.74
CA ASP A 5 37.11 17.78 21.76
C ASP A 5 36.24 16.68 21.18
N SER A 6 36.78 15.51 21.12
CA SER A 6 36.06 14.26 20.97
C SER A 6 35.57 13.83 22.36
N ASP A 7 34.31 14.04 22.62
CA ASP A 7 33.54 13.23 23.59
C ASP A 7 32.15 13.82 23.75
N ILE A 8 31.19 13.36 22.95
CA ILE A 8 29.80 13.07 23.32
C ILE A 8 29.30 12.07 22.25
N LEU A 9 29.68 10.81 22.40
CA LEU A 9 28.89 9.71 21.91
C LEU A 9 27.71 9.60 22.87
N ALA A 10 26.54 10.12 22.49
CA ALA A 10 25.30 9.91 23.20
C ALA A 10 25.03 8.40 23.26
N ASP A 11 24.80 7.89 24.44
CA ASP A 11 24.30 6.54 24.68
C ASP A 11 22.93 6.40 23.97
N PRO A 12 22.73 5.45 23.01
CA PRO A 12 21.48 5.34 22.25
C PRO A 12 20.27 4.81 23.05
N GLY A 13 20.34 4.76 24.37
CA GLY A 13 19.36 4.11 25.23
C GLY A 13 18.56 4.99 26.19
N LEU A 14 18.74 6.32 26.20
CA LEU A 14 17.95 7.21 27.07
C LEU A 14 17.09 8.16 26.25
N PRO A 15 15.79 8.31 26.58
CA PRO A 15 14.97 9.33 25.94
C PRO A 15 15.57 10.72 26.19
N PRO A 16 15.51 11.64 25.20
CA PRO A 16 16.07 12.98 25.37
C PRO A 16 15.42 13.65 26.57
N GLY A 17 16.26 14.16 27.46
CA GLY A 17 15.81 14.95 28.63
C GLY A 17 15.02 16.19 28.17
N PRO A 18 14.32 16.91 29.08
CA PRO A 18 13.49 18.07 28.76
C PRO A 18 14.26 19.29 28.18
N GLY A 19 15.36 19.12 27.50
CA GLY A 19 16.16 20.16 26.85
C GLY A 19 16.75 19.76 25.51
N ASP A 20 16.70 18.46 25.14
CA ASP A 20 17.38 17.91 23.96
C ASP A 20 16.42 17.57 22.80
N ALA A 21 15.11 17.72 22.97
CA ALA A 21 14.14 17.43 21.94
C ALA A 21 14.22 18.42 20.77
N LEU A 22 14.28 17.88 19.54
CA LEU A 22 14.17 18.69 18.31
C LEU A 22 12.73 19.22 18.16
N LEU A 23 11.74 18.34 18.25
CA LEU A 23 10.32 18.66 18.26
C LEU A 23 9.69 18.16 19.56
N GLU A 24 8.91 19.01 20.21
CA GLU A 24 8.07 18.67 21.35
C GLU A 24 6.64 19.09 21.07
N VAL A 25 5.72 18.13 21.09
CA VAL A 25 4.28 18.33 21.03
C VAL A 25 3.71 17.92 22.39
N ALA A 26 2.97 18.80 23.03
CA ALA A 26 2.41 18.56 24.36
C ALA A 26 0.93 18.95 24.40
N ASP A 27 0.11 17.99 24.81
CA ASP A 27 -1.35 18.12 24.99
C ASP A 27 -2.05 18.82 23.82
N LEU A 28 -1.66 18.43 22.60
CA LEU A 28 -2.20 19.04 21.38
C LEU A 28 -3.64 18.58 21.15
N ASP A 29 -4.54 19.55 21.13
CA ASP A 29 -5.94 19.38 20.73
C ASP A 29 -6.23 20.12 19.44
N VAL A 30 -6.95 19.45 18.53
CA VAL A 30 -7.42 20.06 17.27
C VAL A 30 -8.87 19.69 17.02
N SER A 31 -9.73 20.70 16.79
CA SER A 31 -11.12 20.46 16.50
C SER A 31 -11.67 21.39 15.41
N PHE A 32 -12.61 20.86 14.63
CA PHE A 32 -13.26 21.55 13.50
C PHE A 32 -14.77 21.69 13.74
N PRO A 33 -15.39 22.78 13.26
CA PRO A 33 -16.86 22.87 13.19
C PRO A 33 -17.39 21.92 12.11
N SER A 34 -18.51 21.26 12.36
CA SER A 34 -19.25 20.42 11.42
C SER A 34 -20.74 20.67 11.57
N GLU A 35 -21.57 20.23 10.63
CA GLU A 35 -23.04 20.36 10.69
C GLU A 35 -23.60 19.60 11.89
N ASP A 36 -23.04 18.46 12.26
CA ASP A 36 -23.47 17.62 13.38
C ASP A 36 -22.84 18.01 14.73
N GLY A 37 -22.03 19.07 14.77
CA GLY A 37 -21.36 19.51 16.00
C GLY A 37 -19.88 19.82 15.79
N ARG A 38 -19.06 19.42 16.75
CA ARG A 38 -17.61 19.64 16.73
C ARG A 38 -16.88 18.33 16.57
N VAL A 39 -16.06 18.21 15.53
CA VAL A 39 -15.18 17.06 15.31
C VAL A 39 -13.88 17.29 16.07
N SER A 40 -13.60 16.50 17.09
CA SER A 40 -12.34 16.52 17.85
C SER A 40 -11.32 15.58 17.18
N ALA A 41 -10.63 16.09 16.14
CA ALA A 41 -9.73 15.29 15.32
C ALA A 41 -8.44 14.89 16.03
N VAL A 42 -7.94 15.70 16.95
CA VAL A 42 -6.80 15.39 17.84
C VAL A 42 -7.19 15.77 19.25
N ARG A 43 -6.87 14.92 20.23
CA ARG A 43 -7.34 15.01 21.61
C ARG A 43 -6.19 14.74 22.59
N GLY A 44 -5.44 15.77 22.96
CA GLY A 44 -4.38 15.73 23.98
C GLY A 44 -3.19 14.85 23.57
N ILE A 45 -2.78 14.86 22.29
CA ILE A 45 -1.61 14.07 21.87
C ILE A 45 -0.31 14.73 22.36
N SER A 46 0.58 13.90 22.88
CA SER A 46 1.93 14.33 23.32
C SER A 46 2.98 13.38 22.78
N TYR A 47 4.02 13.92 22.14
CA TYR A 47 5.18 13.16 21.67
C TYR A 47 6.40 14.07 21.50
N ARG A 48 7.59 13.45 21.39
CA ARG A 48 8.87 14.14 21.19
C ARG A 48 9.65 13.45 20.08
N VAL A 49 10.47 14.24 19.37
CA VAL A 49 11.42 13.74 18.37
C VAL A 49 12.80 14.30 18.70
N ALA A 50 13.80 13.43 18.78
CA ALA A 50 15.20 13.83 18.95
C ALA A 50 15.84 14.20 17.58
N PRO A 51 16.98 14.92 17.57
CA PRO A 51 17.76 15.08 16.35
C PRO A 51 18.18 13.72 15.77
N GLY A 52 17.95 13.52 14.48
CA GLY A 52 18.28 12.28 13.78
C GLY A 52 17.38 11.08 14.09
N GLU A 53 16.37 11.21 14.94
CA GLU A 53 15.40 10.15 15.26
C GLU A 53 14.32 10.04 14.18
N VAL A 54 13.86 8.81 13.91
CA VAL A 54 12.66 8.53 13.11
C VAL A 54 11.52 8.12 14.05
N LEU A 55 10.52 8.99 14.21
CA LEU A 55 9.29 8.69 14.93
C LEU A 55 8.21 8.24 13.96
N GLY A 56 7.76 6.98 14.06
CA GLY A 56 6.61 6.44 13.35
C GLY A 56 5.29 6.84 14.02
N ILE A 57 4.33 7.40 13.28
CA ILE A 57 2.96 7.63 13.75
C ILE A 57 2.02 6.77 12.92
N VAL A 58 1.36 5.80 13.56
CA VAL A 58 0.51 4.80 12.90
C VAL A 58 -0.92 4.80 13.42
N GLY A 59 -1.84 4.19 12.70
CA GLY A 59 -3.25 4.02 13.07
C GLY A 59 -4.15 4.02 11.84
N GLU A 60 -5.43 3.66 12.02
CA GLU A 60 -6.44 3.67 10.97
C GLU A 60 -6.69 5.07 10.38
N SER A 61 -7.28 5.15 9.18
CA SER A 61 -7.72 6.39 8.56
C SER A 61 -8.69 7.14 9.49
N GLY A 62 -8.54 8.47 9.58
CA GLY A 62 -9.36 9.28 10.50
C GLY A 62 -8.89 9.27 11.96
N SER A 63 -7.81 8.58 12.33
CA SER A 63 -7.28 8.61 13.72
C SER A 63 -6.61 9.94 14.12
N GLY A 64 -6.44 10.90 13.17
CA GLY A 64 -5.91 12.24 13.45
C GLY A 64 -4.45 12.47 13.08
N LYS A 65 -3.76 11.48 12.48
CA LYS A 65 -2.32 11.53 12.12
C LYS A 65 -1.94 12.77 11.31
N SER A 66 -2.51 12.91 10.12
CA SER A 66 -2.23 14.04 9.20
C SER A 66 -2.67 15.38 9.79
N VAL A 67 -3.74 15.40 10.59
CA VAL A 67 -4.19 16.63 11.28
C VAL A 67 -3.15 17.09 12.29
N SER A 68 -2.53 16.18 13.04
CA SER A 68 -1.49 16.51 14.01
C SER A 68 -0.25 17.11 13.33
N SER A 69 0.17 16.57 12.19
CA SER A 69 1.31 17.08 11.43
C SER A 69 1.03 18.43 10.75
N LEU A 70 -0.18 18.62 10.21
CA LEU A 70 -0.62 19.92 9.68
C LEU A 70 -0.71 21.00 10.77
N ALA A 71 -1.02 20.61 12.02
CA ALA A 71 -0.97 21.53 13.16
C ALA A 71 0.48 21.96 13.46
N VAL A 72 1.45 21.04 13.43
CA VAL A 72 2.90 21.34 13.58
C VAL A 72 3.36 22.33 12.49
N MET A 73 2.89 22.11 11.26
CA MET A 73 3.19 22.98 10.13
C MET A 73 2.43 24.31 10.16
N GLY A 74 1.41 24.46 11.00
CA GLY A 74 0.51 25.63 10.99
C GLY A 74 -0.26 25.80 9.68
N LEU A 75 -0.65 24.66 9.05
CA LEU A 75 -1.35 24.63 7.76
C LEU A 75 -2.85 24.30 7.89
N LEU A 76 -3.36 24.21 9.11
CA LEU A 76 -4.79 23.96 9.32
C LEU A 76 -5.62 25.20 8.94
N PRO A 77 -6.89 24.98 8.48
CA PRO A 77 -7.75 26.10 8.10
C PRO A 77 -8.06 26.99 9.31
N PRO A 78 -8.37 28.28 9.12
CA PRO A 78 -8.67 29.23 10.20
C PRO A 78 -9.87 28.84 11.08
N SER A 79 -10.75 27.94 10.60
CA SER A 79 -11.88 27.40 11.36
C SER A 79 -11.48 26.37 12.42
N ALA A 80 -10.26 25.83 12.33
CA ALA A 80 -9.72 24.90 13.31
C ALA A 80 -9.46 25.63 14.63
N LYS A 81 -9.83 24.98 15.74
CA LYS A 81 -9.39 25.39 17.08
C LYS A 81 -8.26 24.49 17.51
N ILE A 82 -7.13 25.10 17.86
CA ILE A 82 -5.91 24.40 18.26
C ILE A 82 -5.56 24.87 19.67
N SER A 83 -5.21 23.94 20.55
CA SER A 83 -4.67 24.21 21.90
C SER A 83 -3.56 23.20 22.23
N GLY A 84 -2.81 23.47 23.31
CA GLY A 84 -1.62 22.73 23.68
C GLY A 84 -0.35 23.53 23.41
N SER A 85 0.78 22.84 23.15
CA SER A 85 2.09 23.44 22.85
C SER A 85 2.80 22.64 21.75
N ILE A 86 3.42 23.36 20.82
CA ILE A 86 4.28 22.77 19.76
C ILE A 86 5.59 23.55 19.75
N ARG A 87 6.69 22.91 20.14
CA ARG A 87 8.00 23.54 20.23
C ARG A 87 9.02 22.89 19.30
N LEU A 88 9.68 23.72 18.48
CA LEU A 88 10.83 23.31 17.68
C LEU A 88 12.10 23.89 18.32
N ARG A 89 13.03 23.03 18.74
CA ARG A 89 14.24 23.46 19.49
C ARG A 89 13.92 24.44 20.62
N GLY A 90 12.84 24.18 21.36
CA GLY A 90 12.36 25.02 22.47
C GLY A 90 11.56 26.27 22.06
N GLN A 91 11.51 26.62 20.75
CA GLN A 91 10.70 27.75 20.26
C GLN A 91 9.23 27.32 20.07
N GLU A 92 8.30 27.98 20.76
CA GLU A 92 6.86 27.77 20.57
C GLU A 92 6.42 28.17 19.16
N LEU A 93 5.67 27.30 18.47
CA LEU A 93 5.13 27.54 17.12
C LEU A 93 3.67 27.98 17.16
N LEU A 94 2.88 27.53 18.14
CA LEU A 94 1.50 27.95 18.24
C LEU A 94 1.41 29.44 18.56
N GLY A 95 0.52 30.12 17.83
CA GLY A 95 0.33 31.57 17.97
C GLY A 95 1.28 32.44 17.14
N LEU A 96 2.27 31.85 16.46
CA LEU A 96 3.07 32.61 15.49
C LEU A 96 2.21 33.03 14.29
N SER A 97 2.51 34.21 13.75
CA SER A 97 1.89 34.68 12.51
C SER A 97 2.33 33.85 11.32
N ASP A 98 1.54 33.83 10.24
CA ASP A 98 1.90 33.12 9.01
C ASP A 98 3.24 33.60 8.42
N THR A 99 3.56 34.90 8.56
CA THR A 99 4.86 35.45 8.15
C THR A 99 6.04 34.89 8.98
N GLU A 100 5.84 34.59 10.24
CA GLU A 100 6.86 33.99 11.09
C GLU A 100 6.99 32.50 10.79
N LEU A 101 5.87 31.80 10.63
CA LEU A 101 5.86 30.38 10.24
C LEU A 101 6.47 30.16 8.85
N SER A 102 6.25 31.04 7.87
CA SER A 102 6.85 30.91 6.54
C SER A 102 8.38 31.04 6.52
N ARG A 103 8.99 31.63 7.56
CA ARG A 103 10.45 31.60 7.75
C ARG A 103 10.98 30.29 8.31
N ILE A 104 10.11 29.50 8.92
CA ILE A 104 10.43 28.20 9.52
C ILE A 104 10.13 27.08 8.51
N ARG A 105 8.96 27.14 7.84
CA ARG A 105 8.55 26.21 6.79
C ARG A 105 9.54 26.24 5.63
N GLY A 106 9.90 25.05 5.11
CA GLY A 106 10.86 24.89 4.01
C GLY A 106 12.32 25.17 4.37
N ARG A 107 12.60 25.70 5.58
CA ARG A 107 13.98 25.95 6.04
C ARG A 107 14.37 25.12 7.26
N LYS A 108 13.50 25.07 8.29
CA LYS A 108 13.73 24.30 9.50
C LYS A 108 12.84 23.08 9.60
N ILE A 109 11.61 23.20 9.13
CA ILE A 109 10.67 22.08 9.02
C ILE A 109 10.29 21.95 7.56
N ALA A 110 10.43 20.76 7.00
CA ALA A 110 9.95 20.41 5.67
C ALA A 110 8.84 19.36 5.75
N MET A 111 7.96 19.34 4.75
CA MET A 111 6.89 18.35 4.66
C MET A 111 6.89 17.68 3.29
N VAL A 112 6.81 16.33 3.32
CA VAL A 112 6.54 15.49 2.16
C VAL A 112 5.07 15.09 2.25
N PHE A 113 4.25 15.57 1.33
CA PHE A 113 2.80 15.34 1.31
C PHE A 113 2.45 13.97 0.72
N GLN A 114 1.30 13.46 1.08
CA GLN A 114 0.75 12.18 0.63
C GLN A 114 0.61 12.13 -0.91
N ASP A 115 0.06 13.17 -1.53
CA ASP A 115 -0.07 13.28 -2.99
C ASP A 115 1.00 14.22 -3.58
N PRO A 116 1.99 13.69 -4.32
CA PRO A 116 3.01 14.52 -4.95
C PRO A 116 2.46 15.47 -6.02
N LEU A 117 1.27 15.20 -6.59
CA LEU A 117 0.65 16.10 -7.57
C LEU A 117 0.08 17.36 -6.91
N SER A 118 -0.33 17.27 -5.65
CA SER A 118 -0.78 18.45 -4.89
C SER A 118 0.40 19.36 -4.49
N ALA A 119 1.60 18.78 -4.36
CA ALA A 119 2.82 19.52 -4.00
C ALA A 119 3.54 20.16 -5.20
N LEU A 120 3.34 19.62 -6.42
CA LEU A 120 4.02 20.08 -7.64
C LEU A 120 3.07 20.86 -8.55
N THR A 121 3.45 22.09 -8.89
CA THR A 121 2.68 22.93 -9.82
C THR A 121 2.91 22.44 -11.26
N PRO A 122 1.86 22.00 -12.00
CA PRO A 122 2.04 21.30 -13.28
C PRO A 122 2.57 22.15 -14.44
N VAL A 123 2.53 23.48 -14.30
CA VAL A 123 2.93 24.45 -15.34
C VAL A 123 4.36 24.98 -15.19
N TYR A 124 5.07 24.59 -14.14
CA TYR A 124 6.49 24.90 -13.95
C TYR A 124 7.34 23.63 -14.05
N THR A 125 8.59 23.80 -14.48
CA THR A 125 9.54 22.67 -14.49
C THR A 125 9.87 22.23 -13.05
N VAL A 126 10.24 20.98 -12.88
CA VAL A 126 10.63 20.47 -11.56
C VAL A 126 11.84 21.22 -11.01
N GLY A 127 12.79 21.58 -11.89
CA GLY A 127 13.97 22.34 -11.49
C GLY A 127 13.65 23.76 -11.02
N ASP A 128 12.69 24.44 -11.67
CA ASP A 128 12.27 25.78 -11.25
C ASP A 128 11.64 25.76 -9.87
N GLN A 129 10.85 24.73 -9.55
CA GLN A 129 10.20 24.60 -8.25
C GLN A 129 11.19 24.29 -7.12
N ILE A 130 12.22 23.45 -7.38
CA ILE A 130 13.32 23.24 -6.43
C ILE A 130 14.15 24.51 -6.26
N ALA A 131 14.43 25.22 -7.36
CA ALA A 131 15.18 26.47 -7.33
C ALA A 131 14.43 27.57 -6.56
N GLU A 132 13.10 27.63 -6.67
CA GLU A 132 12.25 28.54 -5.91
C GLU A 132 12.41 28.34 -4.40
N ALA A 133 12.32 27.09 -3.93
CA ALA A 133 12.53 26.76 -2.51
C ALA A 133 13.90 27.21 -2.00
N LEU A 134 14.96 27.07 -2.80
CA LEU A 134 16.29 27.54 -2.50
C LEU A 134 16.39 29.08 -2.48
N LEU A 135 15.76 29.77 -3.43
CA LEU A 135 15.82 31.22 -3.54
C LEU A 135 15.05 31.96 -2.44
N VAL A 136 13.89 31.39 -2.03
CA VAL A 136 13.04 31.97 -0.97
C VAL A 136 13.78 31.97 0.37
N HIS A 137 14.55 30.92 0.67
CA HIS A 137 15.19 30.74 1.99
C HIS A 137 16.71 30.97 2.00
N GLY A 138 17.38 30.96 0.84
CA GLY A 138 18.86 31.02 0.72
C GLY A 138 19.49 32.39 0.95
N GLY A 139 18.68 33.44 1.18
CA GLY A 139 19.16 34.75 1.43
C GLY A 139 19.97 35.35 0.26
N ARG A 140 20.80 36.42 0.53
CA ARG A 140 21.56 37.12 -0.50
C ARG A 140 22.68 36.29 -1.16
N SER A 141 23.09 35.18 -0.56
CA SER A 141 24.14 34.30 -1.10
C SER A 141 23.64 33.32 -2.17
N MET A 142 22.34 33.00 -2.18
CA MET A 142 21.75 32.14 -3.18
C MET A 142 21.36 32.88 -4.43
N THR A 143 22.13 32.69 -5.49
CA THR A 143 21.83 33.27 -6.82
C THR A 143 21.01 32.27 -7.65
N ALA A 144 20.26 32.75 -8.66
CA ALA A 144 19.52 31.89 -9.58
C ALA A 144 20.41 30.83 -10.25
N LYS A 145 21.67 31.16 -10.56
CA LYS A 145 22.63 30.22 -11.13
C LYS A 145 23.01 29.12 -10.14
N ASN A 146 23.23 29.47 -8.87
CA ASN A 146 23.58 28.52 -7.82
C ASN A 146 22.37 27.64 -7.48
N ALA A 147 21.17 28.22 -7.44
CA ALA A 147 19.93 27.47 -7.22
C ALA A 147 19.69 26.45 -8.33
N ALA A 148 19.84 26.84 -9.60
CA ALA A 148 19.70 25.90 -10.73
C ALA A 148 20.74 24.76 -10.69
N LYS A 149 21.99 25.05 -10.30
CA LYS A 149 23.02 24.01 -10.13
C LYS A 149 22.64 23.07 -8.98
N ARG A 150 22.24 23.61 -7.82
CA ARG A 150 21.85 22.83 -6.65
C ARG A 150 20.60 21.99 -6.92
N SER A 151 19.66 22.46 -7.75
CA SER A 151 18.49 21.66 -8.17
C SER A 151 18.89 20.39 -8.90
N VAL A 152 19.90 20.45 -9.78
CA VAL A 152 20.43 19.25 -10.45
C VAL A 152 21.09 18.30 -9.44
N GLU A 153 21.91 18.82 -8.52
CA GLU A 153 22.57 18.03 -7.48
C GLU A 153 21.55 17.33 -6.57
N LEU A 154 20.46 18.01 -6.20
CA LEU A 154 19.39 17.44 -5.38
C LEU A 154 18.61 16.36 -6.13
N LEU A 155 18.31 16.55 -7.42
CA LEU A 155 17.67 15.51 -8.23
C LEU A 155 18.57 14.28 -8.39
N ASP A 156 19.88 14.47 -8.53
CA ASP A 156 20.85 13.37 -8.58
C ASP A 156 20.94 12.64 -7.23
N LEU A 157 20.96 13.37 -6.12
CA LEU A 157 20.98 12.84 -4.76
C LEU A 157 19.77 11.92 -4.48
N VAL A 158 18.57 12.32 -4.95
CA VAL A 158 17.36 11.49 -4.81
C VAL A 158 17.22 10.42 -5.90
N GLY A 159 18.27 10.20 -6.68
CA GLY A 159 18.35 9.12 -7.67
C GLY A 159 17.47 9.33 -8.92
N ILE A 160 17.18 10.58 -9.33
CA ILE A 160 16.53 10.86 -10.60
C ILE A 160 17.51 10.63 -11.74
N PRO A 161 17.25 9.69 -12.68
CA PRO A 161 18.17 9.43 -13.78
C PRO A 161 18.26 10.63 -14.74
N ASN A 162 19.45 10.95 -15.24
CA ASN A 162 19.71 12.07 -16.13
C ASN A 162 19.25 13.41 -15.53
N ALA A 163 19.54 13.69 -14.27
CA ALA A 163 19.10 14.85 -13.51
C ALA A 163 19.31 16.18 -14.26
N ALA A 164 20.45 16.32 -14.98
CA ALA A 164 20.77 17.52 -15.77
C ALA A 164 19.79 17.80 -16.95
N GLU A 165 19.15 16.78 -17.48
CA GLU A 165 18.12 16.90 -18.52
C GLU A 165 16.74 17.02 -17.87
N ARG A 166 16.46 16.15 -16.88
CA ARG A 166 15.17 16.05 -16.20
C ARG A 166 14.80 17.29 -15.38
N VAL A 167 15.77 18.06 -14.93
CA VAL A 167 15.53 19.34 -14.24
C VAL A 167 14.66 20.32 -15.07
N LYS A 168 14.63 20.17 -16.41
CA LYS A 168 13.82 20.96 -17.33
C LYS A 168 12.46 20.34 -17.66
N SER A 169 12.20 19.14 -17.17
CA SER A 169 10.94 18.43 -17.42
C SER A 169 9.82 18.92 -16.47
N PHE A 170 8.59 18.79 -16.93
CA PHE A 170 7.40 19.11 -16.13
C PHE A 170 6.96 17.92 -15.27
N PRO A 171 6.20 18.15 -14.18
CA PRO A 171 5.73 17.06 -13.30
C PRO A 171 5.00 15.93 -14.01
N HIS A 172 4.23 16.21 -15.05
CA HIS A 172 3.48 15.20 -15.79
C HIS A 172 4.37 14.27 -16.65
N GLU A 173 5.63 14.64 -16.89
CA GLU A 173 6.61 13.80 -17.58
C GLU A 173 7.36 12.85 -16.65
N PHE A 174 7.12 12.96 -15.32
CA PHE A 174 7.70 12.11 -14.30
C PHE A 174 6.76 10.96 -13.95
N SER A 175 7.31 9.77 -13.66
CA SER A 175 6.58 8.68 -13.03
C SER A 175 6.12 9.06 -11.61
N GLY A 176 5.19 8.30 -11.01
CA GLY A 176 4.75 8.52 -9.62
C GLY A 176 5.92 8.57 -8.65
N GLY A 177 6.81 7.59 -8.70
CA GLY A 177 7.99 7.54 -7.85
C GLY A 177 9.01 8.66 -8.13
N MET A 178 9.18 9.08 -9.39
CA MET A 178 10.02 10.24 -9.69
C MET A 178 9.43 11.53 -9.11
N ARG A 179 8.10 11.73 -9.18
CA ARG A 179 7.44 12.89 -8.56
C ARG A 179 7.66 12.91 -7.06
N GLN A 180 7.48 11.76 -6.40
CA GLN A 180 7.69 11.66 -4.95
C GLN A 180 9.14 11.97 -4.57
N ARG A 181 10.12 11.43 -5.30
CA ARG A 181 11.54 11.74 -5.09
C ARG A 181 11.86 13.22 -5.36
N ALA A 182 11.21 13.84 -6.34
CA ALA A 182 11.36 15.27 -6.59
C ALA A 182 10.78 16.13 -5.44
N VAL A 183 9.64 15.72 -4.85
CA VAL A 183 9.08 16.38 -3.65
C VAL A 183 10.03 16.23 -2.46
N ILE A 184 10.68 15.07 -2.29
CA ILE A 184 11.71 14.89 -1.25
C ILE A 184 12.91 15.80 -1.53
N ALA A 185 13.37 15.93 -2.80
CA ALA A 185 14.44 16.85 -3.17
C ALA A 185 14.10 18.31 -2.82
N MET A 186 12.84 18.72 -3.02
CA MET A 186 12.36 20.03 -2.59
C MET A 186 12.37 20.17 -1.06
N ALA A 187 11.93 19.15 -0.35
CA ALA A 187 11.86 19.15 1.11
C ALA A 187 13.25 19.33 1.75
N ILE A 188 14.28 18.66 1.19
CA ILE A 188 15.66 18.73 1.73
C ILE A 188 16.49 19.87 1.14
N ALA A 189 15.94 20.71 0.26
CA ALA A 189 16.70 21.74 -0.47
C ALA A 189 17.45 22.72 0.44
N ASN A 190 16.92 23.01 1.62
CA ASN A 190 17.48 23.96 2.58
C ASN A 190 18.01 23.28 3.86
N ASP A 191 18.36 22.01 3.81
CA ASP A 191 18.89 21.20 4.93
C ASP A 191 18.05 21.39 6.22
N PRO A 192 16.76 20.95 6.22
CA PRO A 192 15.86 21.17 7.35
C PRO A 192 16.30 20.38 8.60
N ASP A 193 15.95 20.90 9.79
CA ASP A 193 16.15 20.19 11.05
C ASP A 193 15.16 19.04 11.21
N LEU A 194 13.92 19.18 10.71
CA LEU A 194 12.82 18.21 10.80
C LEU A 194 12.16 17.99 9.44
N ILE A 195 11.93 16.72 9.11
CA ILE A 195 11.14 16.29 7.95
C ILE A 195 9.87 15.60 8.45
N ILE A 196 8.70 16.08 8.04
CA ILE A 196 7.42 15.40 8.25
C ILE A 196 7.05 14.70 6.95
N ALA A 197 7.01 13.37 6.95
CA ALA A 197 6.63 12.56 5.81
C ALA A 197 5.24 11.97 6.06
N ASP A 198 4.21 12.57 5.43
CA ASP A 198 2.81 12.16 5.57
C ASP A 198 2.46 11.17 4.46
N GLU A 199 2.42 9.90 4.80
CA GLU A 199 2.16 8.77 3.92
C GLU A 199 2.98 8.81 2.60
N PRO A 200 4.31 8.91 2.66
CA PRO A 200 5.15 9.20 1.50
C PRO A 200 5.19 8.08 0.46
N THR A 201 4.67 6.91 0.78
CA THR A 201 4.69 5.71 -0.06
C THR A 201 3.31 5.25 -0.51
N THR A 202 2.24 5.93 -0.11
CA THR A 202 0.86 5.59 -0.50
C THR A 202 0.68 5.62 -2.01
N ALA A 203 -0.06 4.65 -2.55
CA ALA A 203 -0.30 4.45 -3.99
C ALA A 203 0.96 4.23 -4.86
N LEU A 204 2.08 3.82 -4.25
CA LEU A 204 3.29 3.42 -4.96
C LEU A 204 3.43 1.89 -4.98
N ASP A 205 4.00 1.37 -6.07
CA ASP A 205 4.40 -0.04 -6.13
C ASP A 205 5.51 -0.35 -5.12
N VAL A 206 5.60 -1.58 -4.64
CA VAL A 206 6.55 -1.99 -3.59
C VAL A 206 8.01 -1.68 -3.92
N THR A 207 8.43 -1.78 -5.19
CA THR A 207 9.79 -1.44 -5.63
C THR A 207 10.06 0.06 -5.57
N VAL A 208 9.07 0.87 -5.93
CA VAL A 208 9.13 2.35 -5.85
C VAL A 208 9.06 2.80 -4.39
N GLN A 209 8.23 2.15 -3.56
CA GLN A 209 8.16 2.36 -2.11
C GLN A 209 9.54 2.15 -1.47
N ALA A 210 10.21 1.02 -1.76
CA ALA A 210 11.55 0.76 -1.25
C ALA A 210 12.58 1.85 -1.67
N GLN A 211 12.50 2.34 -2.93
CA GLN A 211 13.35 3.43 -3.40
C GLN A 211 13.07 4.75 -2.66
N VAL A 212 11.79 5.08 -2.41
CA VAL A 212 11.41 6.31 -1.69
C VAL A 212 11.88 6.27 -0.24
N LEU A 213 11.77 5.12 0.44
CA LEU A 213 12.26 4.95 1.81
C LEU A 213 13.79 5.09 1.88
N GLU A 214 14.53 4.52 0.92
CA GLU A 214 15.98 4.69 0.83
C GLU A 214 16.39 6.14 0.59
N VAL A 215 15.62 6.89 -0.22
CA VAL A 215 15.83 8.32 -0.44
C VAL A 215 15.56 9.12 0.84
N LEU A 216 14.53 8.79 1.61
CA LEU A 216 14.25 9.43 2.90
C LEU A 216 15.39 9.15 3.92
N LYS A 217 15.90 7.93 3.95
CA LYS A 217 17.07 7.57 4.76
C LYS A 217 18.30 8.36 4.35
N THR A 218 18.62 8.42 3.05
CA THR A 218 19.71 9.24 2.50
C THR A 218 19.52 10.72 2.87
N ALA A 219 18.29 11.23 2.78
CA ALA A 219 17.95 12.61 3.17
C ALA A 219 18.25 12.86 4.65
N GLN A 220 17.89 11.93 5.54
CA GLN A 220 18.20 11.98 6.97
C GLN A 220 19.70 11.97 7.23
N GLU A 221 20.44 11.04 6.61
CA GLU A 221 21.90 10.92 6.76
C GLU A 221 22.64 12.19 6.32
N VAL A 222 22.21 12.81 5.20
CA VAL A 222 22.86 14.02 4.66
C VAL A 222 22.54 15.26 5.47
N THR A 223 21.30 15.40 5.95
CA THR A 223 20.85 16.60 6.67
C THR A 223 20.99 16.50 8.18
N GLY A 224 21.05 15.28 8.75
CA GLY A 224 20.95 15.03 10.18
C GLY A 224 19.55 15.33 10.75
N ALA A 225 18.53 15.45 9.90
CA ALA A 225 17.17 15.79 10.30
C ALA A 225 16.51 14.68 11.12
N GLY A 226 15.69 15.06 12.12
CA GLY A 226 14.70 14.15 12.66
C GLY A 226 13.56 13.93 11.65
N ILE A 227 12.93 12.75 11.67
CA ILE A 227 11.82 12.42 10.77
C ILE A 227 10.57 12.06 11.59
N VAL A 228 9.43 12.66 11.25
CA VAL A 228 8.11 12.15 11.65
C VAL A 228 7.53 11.42 10.44
N LEU A 229 7.47 10.10 10.53
CA LEU A 229 6.95 9.24 9.47
C LEU A 229 5.52 8.82 9.79
N ILE A 230 4.55 9.35 9.06
CA ILE A 230 3.15 8.94 9.17
C ILE A 230 2.89 7.90 8.10
N THR A 231 2.37 6.75 8.51
CA THR A 231 1.98 5.67 7.60
C THR A 231 0.95 4.75 8.24
N HIS A 232 0.22 4.02 7.43
CA HIS A 232 -0.62 2.91 7.85
C HIS A 232 0.08 1.55 7.63
N ASP A 233 1.25 1.54 6.99
CA ASP A 233 2.04 0.34 6.73
C ASP A 233 3.02 0.09 7.89
N LEU A 234 2.66 -0.86 8.76
CA LEU A 234 3.49 -1.24 9.91
C LEU A 234 4.79 -1.95 9.51
N GLY A 235 4.84 -2.61 8.35
CA GLY A 235 6.08 -3.19 7.83
C GLY A 235 7.11 -2.11 7.50
N VAL A 236 6.66 -0.96 6.97
CA VAL A 236 7.52 0.21 6.74
C VAL A 236 8.06 0.74 8.07
N VAL A 237 7.20 0.82 9.09
CA VAL A 237 7.59 1.29 10.43
C VAL A 237 8.60 0.35 11.06
N ALA A 238 8.40 -0.97 10.96
CA ALA A 238 9.32 -1.99 11.49
C ALA A 238 10.77 -1.81 10.99
N GLY A 239 10.92 -1.43 9.71
CA GLY A 239 12.25 -1.27 9.08
C GLY A 239 12.84 0.13 9.16
N THR A 240 12.07 1.15 9.60
CA THR A 240 12.49 2.54 9.42
C THR A 240 12.46 3.35 10.72
N ALA A 241 11.50 3.07 11.61
CA ALA A 241 11.30 3.87 12.82
C ALA A 241 12.16 3.40 13.99
N ASP A 242 12.56 4.36 14.84
CA ASP A 242 13.20 4.09 16.14
C ASP A 242 12.12 3.91 17.22
N ARG A 243 11.09 4.78 17.19
CA ARG A 243 9.96 4.76 18.13
C ARG A 243 8.64 4.90 17.38
N VAL A 244 7.57 4.45 18.02
CA VAL A 244 6.24 4.41 17.42
C VAL A 244 5.21 5.05 18.34
N VAL A 245 4.30 5.81 17.77
CA VAL A 245 3.07 6.31 18.39
C VAL A 245 1.88 5.70 17.63
N VAL A 246 1.10 4.89 18.30
CA VAL A 246 -0.13 4.31 17.76
C VAL A 246 -1.30 5.23 18.12
N MET A 247 -2.00 5.73 17.09
CA MET A 247 -3.13 6.66 17.26
C MET A 247 -4.48 5.98 17.02
N TYR A 248 -5.43 6.23 17.89
CA TYR A 248 -6.82 5.84 17.72
C TYR A 248 -7.76 6.94 18.22
N ALA A 249 -8.80 7.25 17.45
CA ALA A 249 -9.82 8.25 17.79
C ALA A 249 -9.24 9.60 18.30
N GLY A 250 -8.17 10.08 17.66
CA GLY A 250 -7.53 11.37 17.97
C GLY A 250 -6.52 11.37 19.11
N ARG A 251 -6.22 10.22 19.74
CA ARG A 251 -5.26 10.10 20.85
C ARG A 251 -4.16 9.09 20.56
N ALA A 252 -3.01 9.25 21.23
CA ALA A 252 -2.04 8.17 21.37
C ALA A 252 -2.61 7.10 22.30
N VAL A 253 -2.68 5.85 21.84
CA VAL A 253 -3.19 4.72 22.62
C VAL A 253 -2.08 3.75 23.01
N GLU A 254 -0.95 3.77 22.29
CA GLU A 254 0.26 3.06 22.66
C GLU A 254 1.48 3.81 22.12
N THR A 255 2.58 3.82 22.89
CA THR A 255 3.87 4.42 22.50
C THR A 255 5.00 3.57 23.04
N GLY A 256 6.09 3.42 22.29
CA GLY A 256 7.27 2.66 22.69
C GLY A 256 8.34 2.67 21.62
N THR A 257 9.43 1.96 21.85
CA THR A 257 10.39 1.63 20.80
C THR A 257 9.72 0.72 19.76
N VAL A 258 10.22 0.71 18.54
CA VAL A 258 9.69 -0.17 17.51
C VAL A 258 9.73 -1.64 17.95
N ASP A 259 10.80 -2.06 18.61
CA ASP A 259 10.97 -3.43 19.10
C ASP A 259 9.90 -3.80 20.15
N GLU A 260 9.60 -2.89 21.11
CA GLU A 260 8.58 -3.12 22.14
C GLU A 260 7.17 -3.23 21.54
N ILE A 261 6.81 -2.33 20.62
CA ILE A 261 5.49 -2.30 19.98
C ILE A 261 5.24 -3.57 19.16
N PHE A 262 6.26 -4.09 18.47
CA PHE A 262 6.12 -5.29 17.64
C PHE A 262 6.24 -6.60 18.42
N ALA A 263 7.15 -6.66 19.40
CA ALA A 263 7.38 -7.89 20.17
C ALA A 263 6.37 -8.07 21.31
N ALA A 264 5.91 -6.98 21.92
CA ALA A 264 5.11 -7.02 23.16
C ALA A 264 4.02 -5.92 23.20
N PRO A 265 3.08 -5.87 22.23
CA PRO A 265 2.01 -4.88 22.24
C PRO A 265 1.15 -5.01 23.51
N ARG A 266 0.77 -3.87 24.08
CA ARG A 266 0.00 -3.80 25.35
C ARG A 266 -1.37 -3.13 25.20
N MET A 267 -1.71 -2.76 23.97
CA MET A 267 -3.04 -2.25 23.62
C MET A 267 -3.74 -3.22 22.66
N PRO A 268 -4.97 -3.70 22.94
CA PRO A 268 -5.68 -4.61 22.05
C PRO A 268 -5.83 -4.08 20.61
N TYR A 269 -5.95 -2.78 20.43
CA TYR A 269 -5.98 -2.17 19.10
C TYR A 269 -4.68 -2.37 18.32
N THR A 270 -3.52 -2.17 18.96
CA THR A 270 -2.20 -2.42 18.34
C THR A 270 -2.03 -3.88 17.97
N LEU A 271 -2.45 -4.77 18.85
CA LEU A 271 -2.46 -6.22 18.63
C LEU A 271 -3.30 -6.58 17.40
N GLY A 272 -4.52 -6.03 17.29
CA GLY A 272 -5.39 -6.22 16.14
C GLY A 272 -4.80 -5.64 14.84
N LEU A 273 -4.14 -4.47 14.90
CA LEU A 273 -3.44 -3.91 13.74
C LEU A 273 -2.33 -4.84 13.24
N LEU A 274 -1.49 -5.37 14.15
CA LEU A 274 -0.42 -6.30 13.81
C LEU A 274 -0.96 -7.62 13.26
N GLY A 275 -2.03 -8.15 13.86
CA GLY A 275 -2.70 -9.38 13.40
C GLY A 275 -3.45 -9.24 12.07
N SER A 276 -3.74 -8.00 11.64
CA SER A 276 -4.39 -7.73 10.35
C SER A 276 -3.43 -7.69 9.16
N ILE A 277 -2.11 -7.74 9.39
CA ILE A 277 -1.11 -7.62 8.30
C ILE A 277 -0.90 -8.98 7.65
N PRO A 278 -1.07 -9.10 6.31
CA PRO A 278 -0.66 -10.30 5.60
C PRO A 278 0.86 -10.48 5.67
N ARG A 279 1.32 -11.63 6.17
CA ARG A 279 2.75 -11.92 6.38
C ARG A 279 3.28 -12.84 5.29
N LEU A 280 4.54 -12.61 4.87
CA LEU A 280 5.21 -13.45 3.87
C LEU A 280 5.77 -14.77 4.46
N ASP A 281 6.15 -14.72 5.73
CA ASP A 281 6.78 -15.81 6.48
C ASP A 281 5.76 -16.83 7.05
N VAL A 282 4.48 -16.51 7.01
CA VAL A 282 3.39 -17.36 7.46
C VAL A 282 2.82 -18.16 6.28
N GLY A 283 2.54 -19.45 6.50
CA GLY A 283 1.94 -20.33 5.49
C GLY A 283 0.52 -19.91 5.09
N ARG A 284 0.07 -20.41 3.93
CA ARG A 284 -1.32 -20.21 3.46
C ARG A 284 -2.34 -20.77 4.44
N GLY A 285 -3.52 -20.16 4.46
CA GLY A 285 -4.68 -20.69 5.21
C GLY A 285 -4.76 -20.26 6.67
N GLN A 286 -3.81 -19.47 7.18
CA GLN A 286 -4.01 -18.79 8.44
C GLN A 286 -4.89 -17.56 8.22
N PRO A 287 -6.05 -17.43 8.89
CA PRO A 287 -6.92 -16.29 8.73
C PRO A 287 -6.23 -15.03 9.26
N LEU A 288 -6.39 -13.93 8.55
CA LEU A 288 -6.02 -12.62 9.08
C LEU A 288 -6.95 -12.28 10.24
N VAL A 289 -6.44 -11.53 11.19
CA VAL A 289 -7.20 -11.07 12.36
C VAL A 289 -7.76 -9.66 12.10
N PRO A 290 -8.97 -9.51 11.52
CA PRO A 290 -9.53 -8.20 11.26
C PRO A 290 -10.01 -7.55 12.56
N ILE A 291 -9.85 -6.24 12.68
CA ILE A 291 -10.52 -5.48 13.74
C ILE A 291 -11.96 -5.23 13.28
N GLU A 292 -12.92 -5.91 13.89
CA GLU A 292 -14.32 -5.78 13.53
C GLU A 292 -14.91 -4.39 13.84
N GLY A 293 -15.99 -4.04 13.15
CA GLY A 293 -16.69 -2.79 13.37
C GLY A 293 -16.08 -1.59 12.64
N GLN A 294 -16.42 -0.39 13.09
CA GLN A 294 -15.96 0.88 12.53
C GLN A 294 -15.34 1.75 13.62
N PRO A 295 -14.33 2.57 13.28
CA PRO A 295 -13.87 3.61 14.19
C PRO A 295 -15.03 4.48 14.66
N PRO A 296 -15.02 4.94 15.93
CA PRO A 296 -16.09 5.76 16.47
C PRO A 296 -16.14 7.13 15.79
N SER A 297 -17.33 7.72 15.77
CA SER A 297 -17.48 9.11 15.30
C SER A 297 -16.76 10.07 16.25
N LEU A 298 -15.88 10.91 15.70
CA LEU A 298 -15.16 11.93 16.47
C LEU A 298 -16.08 13.13 16.88
N VAL A 299 -17.35 13.11 16.47
CA VAL A 299 -18.38 14.07 16.94
C VAL A 299 -18.99 13.57 18.25
N ALA A 300 -19.22 12.25 18.36
CA ALA A 300 -19.86 11.60 19.50
C ALA A 300 -19.12 10.30 19.83
N LEU A 301 -18.11 10.39 20.68
CA LEU A 301 -17.36 9.22 21.14
C LEU A 301 -18.21 8.39 22.12
N PRO A 302 -18.00 7.06 22.16
CA PRO A 302 -18.59 6.20 23.17
C PRO A 302 -18.11 6.62 24.57
N PRO A 303 -18.89 6.34 25.61
CA PRO A 303 -18.43 6.52 26.98
C PRO A 303 -17.22 5.60 27.25
N GLY A 304 -16.30 6.06 28.07
CA GLY A 304 -15.11 5.28 28.44
C GLY A 304 -14.10 5.11 27.30
N CYS A 305 -13.59 3.90 27.14
CA CYS A 305 -12.59 3.57 26.13
C CYS A 305 -13.15 3.68 24.71
N PRO A 306 -12.61 4.56 23.83
CA PRO A 306 -13.09 4.69 22.45
C PRO A 306 -12.99 3.41 21.61
N PHE A 307 -12.06 2.51 21.96
CA PHE A 307 -11.92 1.19 21.31
C PHE A 307 -12.87 0.15 21.89
N GLY A 308 -13.51 0.40 23.06
CA GLY A 308 -14.38 -0.54 23.76
C GLY A 308 -15.38 -1.28 22.87
N PRO A 309 -16.17 -0.60 22.00
CA PRO A 309 -17.14 -1.25 21.11
C PRO A 309 -16.55 -2.24 20.09
N ARG A 310 -15.23 -2.20 19.87
CA ARG A 310 -14.50 -3.07 18.92
C ARG A 310 -13.52 -3.99 19.64
N CYS A 311 -13.37 -3.86 20.94
CA CYS A 311 -12.38 -4.58 21.72
C CYS A 311 -12.90 -5.96 22.13
N PRO A 312 -12.25 -7.07 21.72
CA PRO A 312 -12.65 -8.41 22.17
C PRO A 312 -12.45 -8.64 23.67
N LEU A 313 -11.56 -7.85 24.30
CA LEU A 313 -11.31 -7.87 25.75
C LEU A 313 -12.15 -6.87 26.54
N HIS A 314 -13.24 -6.34 25.94
CA HIS A 314 -14.10 -5.35 26.60
C HIS A 314 -14.72 -5.90 27.90
N VAL A 315 -14.70 -5.07 28.94
CA VAL A 315 -15.39 -5.32 30.21
C VAL A 315 -16.11 -4.05 30.65
N ASP A 316 -17.13 -4.16 31.51
CA ASP A 316 -17.95 -3.01 31.97
C ASP A 316 -17.12 -1.85 32.56
N ALA A 317 -15.94 -2.14 33.10
CA ALA A 317 -15.02 -1.13 33.60
C ALA A 317 -14.46 -0.24 32.50
N CYS A 318 -14.39 -0.72 31.25
CA CYS A 318 -13.94 0.07 30.09
C CYS A 318 -14.90 1.22 29.75
N ASP A 319 -16.17 1.13 30.13
CA ASP A 319 -17.19 2.14 29.85
C ASP A 319 -17.22 3.29 30.88
N GLN A 320 -16.48 3.16 31.98
CA GLN A 320 -16.53 4.13 33.09
C GLN A 320 -15.67 5.38 32.83
N ALA A 321 -14.49 5.20 32.27
CA ALA A 321 -13.57 6.28 31.95
C ALA A 321 -12.66 5.91 30.77
N GLU A 322 -12.25 6.89 29.98
CA GLU A 322 -11.23 6.70 28.96
C GLU A 322 -9.87 6.41 29.65
N PRO A 323 -9.19 5.29 29.30
CA PRO A 323 -7.93 4.95 29.95
C PRO A 323 -6.83 5.98 29.69
N GLU A 324 -6.02 6.27 30.71
CA GLU A 324 -4.83 7.10 30.58
C GLU A 324 -3.68 6.31 29.94
N LEU A 325 -2.78 7.03 29.27
CA LEU A 325 -1.56 6.46 28.67
C LEU A 325 -0.51 6.26 29.77
N LEU A 326 -0.46 5.06 30.35
CA LEU A 326 0.42 4.71 31.49
C LEU A 326 1.51 3.74 31.06
N VAL A 327 2.63 3.71 31.83
CA VAL A 327 3.71 2.75 31.62
C VAL A 327 3.16 1.32 31.67
N ALA A 328 3.44 0.55 30.64
CA ALA A 328 2.95 -0.82 30.51
C ALA A 328 3.72 -1.78 31.44
N PRO A 329 3.05 -2.76 32.07
CA PRO A 329 3.71 -3.74 32.93
C PRO A 329 4.76 -4.59 32.19
N GLY A 330 5.93 -4.78 32.83
CA GLY A 330 6.98 -5.66 32.31
C GLY A 330 7.78 -5.08 31.12
N THR A 331 7.66 -3.78 30.87
CA THR A 331 8.34 -3.08 29.78
C THR A 331 9.16 -1.89 30.28
N THR A 332 9.80 -1.13 29.38
CA THR A 332 10.56 0.07 29.77
C THR A 332 9.66 1.24 30.15
N ALA A 333 10.23 2.31 30.72
CA ALA A 333 9.49 3.52 31.10
C ALA A 333 8.87 4.25 29.87
N ASP A 334 9.37 4.00 28.69
CA ASP A 334 8.92 4.62 27.44
C ASP A 334 7.78 3.86 26.78
N HIS A 335 7.61 2.57 27.07
CA HIS A 335 6.49 1.79 26.59
C HIS A 335 5.24 2.08 27.45
N ARG A 336 4.28 2.74 26.84
CA ARG A 336 3.03 3.15 27.51
C ARG A 336 1.82 2.69 26.70
N ALA A 337 0.75 2.30 27.39
CA ALA A 337 -0.49 1.89 26.77
C ALA A 337 -1.72 2.45 27.50
N ALA A 338 -2.75 2.80 26.75
CA ALA A 338 -4.02 3.33 27.24
C ALA A 338 -5.06 2.20 27.35
N CYS A 339 -4.78 1.21 28.19
CA CYS A 339 -5.67 0.08 28.43
C CYS A 339 -5.63 -0.34 29.90
N ILE A 340 -6.81 -0.64 30.49
CA ILE A 340 -6.90 -1.11 31.87
C ILE A 340 -6.54 -2.59 32.03
N ARG A 341 -6.39 -3.33 30.91
CA ARG A 341 -6.10 -4.78 30.89
C ARG A 341 -4.68 -5.10 30.41
N THR A 342 -3.75 -4.15 30.48
CA THR A 342 -2.35 -4.34 30.05
C THR A 342 -1.63 -5.47 30.79
N ALA A 343 -1.99 -5.75 32.06
CA ALA A 343 -1.39 -6.83 32.83
C ALA A 343 -1.76 -8.20 32.28
N GLU A 344 -3.01 -8.40 31.88
CA GLU A 344 -3.50 -9.66 31.30
C GLU A 344 -2.84 -9.95 29.94
N LEU A 345 -2.64 -8.90 29.11
CA LEU A 345 -1.88 -9.02 27.87
C LEU A 345 -0.42 -9.38 28.11
N ALA A 346 0.19 -8.87 29.16
CA ALA A 346 1.56 -9.22 29.55
C ALA A 346 1.68 -10.68 30.02
N GLU A 347 0.66 -11.20 30.73
CA GLU A 347 0.61 -12.60 31.18
C GLU A 347 0.43 -13.57 29.97
N ALA A 348 -0.50 -13.28 29.07
CA ALA A 348 -0.75 -14.07 27.86
C ALA A 348 0.48 -14.13 26.92
N ASP A 349 1.19 -13.02 26.78
CA ASP A 349 2.44 -12.94 26.00
C ASP A 349 3.56 -13.82 26.62
N ALA A 350 3.66 -13.87 27.95
CA ALA A 350 4.63 -14.69 28.65
C ALA A 350 4.37 -16.22 28.50
N GLU A 351 3.14 -16.63 28.21
CA GLU A 351 2.75 -18.02 27.96
C GLU A 351 3.07 -18.51 26.53
N GLY A 352 3.49 -17.63 25.64
CA GLY A 352 4.07 -17.95 24.31
C GLY A 352 3.05 -18.35 23.25
N GLY A 353 1.79 -17.88 23.35
CA GLY A 353 0.74 -18.06 22.35
C GLY A 353 0.84 -17.08 21.17
N GLU A 354 0.10 -17.34 20.07
CA GLU A 354 -0.18 -16.34 19.04
C GLU A 354 -1.24 -15.37 19.57
N LEU A 355 -0.82 -14.43 20.41
CA LEU A 355 -1.66 -13.54 21.20
C LEU A 355 -2.77 -12.85 20.38
N ALA A 356 -2.48 -12.42 19.15
CA ALA A 356 -3.45 -11.76 18.29
C ALA A 356 -4.59 -12.71 17.89
N ALA A 357 -4.26 -13.95 17.50
CA ALA A 357 -5.24 -14.95 17.11
C ALA A 357 -6.09 -15.41 18.31
N GLU A 358 -5.50 -15.55 19.49
CA GLU A 358 -6.20 -15.92 20.71
C GLU A 358 -7.15 -14.81 21.19
N VAL A 359 -6.68 -13.55 21.18
CA VAL A 359 -7.47 -12.41 21.65
C VAL A 359 -8.63 -12.07 20.71
N PHE A 360 -8.47 -12.24 19.40
CA PHE A 360 -9.48 -11.88 18.41
C PHE A 360 -10.28 -13.09 17.87
N ASP A 361 -10.11 -14.29 18.45
CA ASP A 361 -10.85 -15.53 18.10
C ASP A 361 -10.89 -15.78 16.58
N ALA A 362 -9.70 -15.79 15.97
CA ALA A 362 -9.57 -15.97 14.53
C ALA A 362 -9.95 -17.40 14.15
N HIS A 363 -11.12 -17.58 13.52
CA HIS A 363 -11.59 -18.87 13.05
C HIS A 363 -10.76 -19.33 11.85
N VAL A 364 -10.06 -20.44 12.01
CA VAL A 364 -9.43 -21.16 10.90
C VAL A 364 -10.54 -21.76 10.03
N LEU A 365 -10.62 -21.31 8.78
CA LEU A 365 -11.49 -21.95 7.80
C LEU A 365 -10.93 -23.33 7.49
N ASP A 366 -11.72 -24.38 7.72
CA ASP A 366 -11.35 -25.72 7.27
C ASP A 366 -11.08 -25.69 5.76
N SER A 367 -9.96 -26.29 5.32
CA SER A 367 -9.60 -26.41 3.92
C SER A 367 -10.80 -26.94 3.11
N SER A 368 -11.18 -26.24 2.06
CA SER A 368 -12.34 -26.58 1.25
C SER A 368 -12.13 -27.94 0.56
N GLU A 369 -13.23 -28.72 0.33
CA GLU A 369 -13.22 -29.95 -0.49
C GLU A 369 -12.58 -29.72 -1.89
N ALA A 370 -12.52 -28.47 -2.36
CA ALA A 370 -11.86 -28.07 -3.61
C ALA A 370 -10.36 -28.42 -3.61
N ASP A 371 -9.67 -28.39 -2.46
CA ASP A 371 -8.25 -28.74 -2.38
C ASP A 371 -8.00 -30.26 -2.52
N ALA A 372 -9.04 -31.07 -2.42
CA ALA A 372 -8.94 -32.50 -2.61
C ALA A 372 -8.78 -32.95 -4.08
N VAL A 373 -9.14 -32.09 -5.06
CA VAL A 373 -9.00 -32.38 -6.50
C VAL A 373 -7.71 -31.76 -7.04
N PRO A 374 -6.79 -32.56 -7.59
CA PRO A 374 -5.58 -32.05 -8.22
C PRO A 374 -5.89 -30.98 -9.27
N ARG A 375 -5.08 -29.92 -9.35
CA ARG A 375 -5.28 -28.82 -10.30
C ARG A 375 -5.46 -29.31 -11.75
N THR A 376 -4.68 -30.30 -12.17
CA THR A 376 -4.71 -30.88 -13.52
C THR A 376 -6.10 -31.43 -13.90
N ASP A 377 -6.89 -31.84 -12.92
CA ASP A 377 -8.19 -32.49 -13.11
C ASP A 377 -9.36 -31.50 -13.01
N ARG A 378 -9.09 -30.23 -12.65
CA ARG A 378 -10.09 -29.15 -12.59
C ARG A 378 -10.31 -28.55 -13.98
N ASP A 379 -11.54 -28.13 -14.30
CA ASP A 379 -11.88 -27.48 -15.55
C ASP A 379 -11.21 -26.11 -15.70
N VAL A 380 -10.72 -25.79 -16.89
CA VAL A 380 -10.24 -24.46 -17.23
C VAL A 380 -11.44 -23.53 -17.43
N VAL A 381 -11.59 -22.53 -16.57
CA VAL A 381 -12.68 -21.54 -16.64
C VAL A 381 -12.27 -20.26 -17.36
N LEU A 382 -10.97 -19.92 -17.37
CA LEU A 382 -10.39 -18.84 -18.15
C LEU A 382 -9.05 -19.32 -18.74
N GLY A 383 -8.93 -19.28 -20.06
CA GLY A 383 -7.68 -19.56 -20.79
C GLY A 383 -7.28 -18.35 -21.63
N VAL A 384 -6.05 -17.91 -21.47
CA VAL A 384 -5.45 -16.78 -22.22
C VAL A 384 -4.18 -17.30 -22.89
N HIS A 385 -4.10 -17.22 -24.23
CA HIS A 385 -2.97 -17.73 -25.01
C HIS A 385 -2.44 -16.65 -25.95
N GLU A 386 -1.17 -16.30 -25.80
CA GLU A 386 -0.45 -15.32 -26.63
C GLU A 386 -1.22 -14.01 -26.84
N LEU A 387 -1.90 -13.54 -25.79
CA LEU A 387 -2.73 -12.33 -25.86
C LEU A 387 -1.89 -11.10 -26.20
N VAL A 388 -2.32 -10.36 -27.24
CA VAL A 388 -1.66 -9.13 -27.69
C VAL A 388 -2.64 -7.97 -27.70
N LYS A 389 -2.20 -6.85 -27.08
CA LYS A 389 -2.86 -5.54 -27.17
C LYS A 389 -1.84 -4.42 -27.31
N HIS A 390 -1.88 -3.76 -28.44
CA HIS A 390 -1.02 -2.62 -28.74
C HIS A 390 -1.86 -1.37 -29.02
N TYR A 391 -1.39 -0.20 -28.54
CA TYR A 391 -2.03 1.09 -28.76
C TYR A 391 -1.17 1.97 -29.65
N PRO A 392 -1.69 2.54 -30.75
CA PRO A 392 -0.93 3.46 -31.57
C PRO A 392 -0.72 4.80 -30.88
N VAL A 393 0.54 5.26 -30.82
CA VAL A 393 0.88 6.62 -30.38
C VAL A 393 0.70 7.57 -31.57
N ARG A 394 -0.20 8.52 -31.43
CA ARG A 394 -0.50 9.49 -32.48
C ARG A 394 -0.07 10.89 -32.08
N THR A 395 0.63 11.60 -32.96
CA THR A 395 0.99 13.00 -32.83
C THR A 395 0.35 13.85 -33.92
N GLY A 396 0.18 15.15 -33.66
CA GLY A 396 -0.39 16.12 -34.58
C GLY A 396 -1.84 16.50 -34.24
N GLY A 397 -2.25 17.70 -34.66
CA GLY A 397 -3.61 18.25 -34.45
C GLY A 397 -4.63 17.63 -35.43
N ILE A 398 -4.90 18.31 -36.55
CA ILE A 398 -5.91 17.89 -37.55
C ILE A 398 -5.46 16.63 -38.33
N PHE A 399 -4.16 16.51 -38.65
CA PHE A 399 -3.56 15.34 -39.30
C PHE A 399 -2.82 14.49 -38.28
N ARG A 400 -3.52 13.51 -37.69
CA ARG A 400 -2.94 12.54 -36.74
C ARG A 400 -2.04 11.55 -37.47
N ARG A 401 -0.72 11.58 -37.16
CA ARG A 401 0.25 10.59 -37.67
C ARG A 401 0.64 9.64 -36.56
N THR A 402 0.66 8.34 -36.84
CA THR A 402 1.18 7.33 -35.91
C THR A 402 2.71 7.42 -35.89
N VAL A 403 3.27 7.68 -34.72
CA VAL A 403 4.72 7.84 -34.51
C VAL A 403 5.33 6.70 -33.71
N GLY A 404 4.53 5.80 -33.16
CA GLY A 404 4.98 4.65 -32.39
C GLY A 404 3.80 3.77 -31.96
N THR A 405 4.11 2.73 -31.20
CA THR A 405 3.13 1.77 -30.69
C THR A 405 3.47 1.41 -29.27
N VAL A 406 2.53 1.59 -28.34
CA VAL A 406 2.65 1.12 -26.95
C VAL A 406 2.25 -0.36 -26.91
N ARG A 407 3.18 -1.22 -26.54
CA ARG A 407 2.97 -2.67 -26.38
C ARG A 407 2.51 -2.97 -24.97
N ALA A 408 1.25 -2.71 -24.69
CA ALA A 408 0.70 -2.84 -23.33
C ALA A 408 0.57 -4.31 -22.90
N VAL A 409 0.20 -5.20 -23.82
CA VAL A 409 0.17 -6.66 -23.66
C VAL A 409 0.80 -7.28 -24.90
N ASP A 410 1.76 -8.18 -24.73
CA ASP A 410 2.59 -8.65 -25.85
C ASP A 410 2.96 -10.15 -25.71
N GLY A 411 1.97 -11.01 -25.90
CA GLY A 411 2.10 -12.47 -25.80
C GLY A 411 1.91 -13.02 -24.39
N VAL A 412 0.85 -12.57 -23.71
CA VAL A 412 0.51 -13.06 -22.35
C VAL A 412 -0.23 -14.39 -22.44
N THR A 413 0.26 -15.40 -21.69
CA THR A 413 -0.34 -16.75 -21.63
C THR A 413 -0.46 -17.22 -20.18
N PHE A 414 -1.69 -17.57 -19.76
CA PHE A 414 -2.01 -18.20 -18.48
C PHE A 414 -3.39 -18.87 -18.52
N ASP A 415 -3.68 -19.70 -17.54
CA ASP A 415 -4.99 -20.27 -17.31
C ASP A 415 -5.45 -20.09 -15.85
N VAL A 416 -6.77 -20.08 -15.64
CA VAL A 416 -7.41 -20.15 -14.32
C VAL A 416 -8.38 -21.33 -14.34
N ARG A 417 -8.35 -22.14 -13.28
CA ARG A 417 -9.20 -23.32 -13.16
C ARG A 417 -10.32 -23.12 -12.13
N ALA A 418 -11.33 -23.95 -12.19
CA ALA A 418 -12.46 -23.89 -11.25
C ALA A 418 -11.97 -23.96 -9.79
N GLY A 419 -12.43 -23.02 -8.95
CA GLY A 419 -12.03 -22.89 -7.54
C GLY A 419 -10.60 -22.42 -7.33
N GLU A 420 -9.87 -21.98 -8.37
CA GLU A 420 -8.51 -21.46 -8.31
C GLU A 420 -8.48 -19.94 -8.21
N THR A 421 -7.55 -19.40 -7.43
CA THR A 421 -7.17 -17.99 -7.45
C THR A 421 -5.82 -17.85 -8.12
N LEU A 422 -5.79 -17.18 -9.29
CA LEU A 422 -4.54 -16.72 -9.94
C LEU A 422 -4.29 -15.26 -9.59
N GLY A 423 -3.19 -14.99 -8.86
CA GLY A 423 -2.67 -13.65 -8.63
C GLY A 423 -1.92 -13.12 -9.86
N LEU A 424 -2.26 -11.94 -10.37
CA LEU A 424 -1.52 -11.24 -11.43
C LEU A 424 -0.85 -10.00 -10.82
N VAL A 425 0.47 -10.01 -10.72
CA VAL A 425 1.26 -8.99 -10.03
C VAL A 425 2.29 -8.32 -10.93
N GLY A 426 2.78 -7.16 -10.53
CA GLY A 426 3.81 -6.39 -11.24
C GLY A 426 3.68 -4.89 -10.99
N GLU A 427 4.69 -4.12 -11.35
CA GLU A 427 4.70 -2.66 -11.22
C GLU A 427 3.56 -2.00 -12.00
N SER A 428 3.18 -0.77 -11.59
CA SER A 428 2.18 0.03 -12.29
C SER A 428 2.59 0.29 -13.74
N GLY A 429 1.64 0.16 -14.68
CA GLY A 429 1.92 0.30 -16.10
C GLY A 429 2.56 -0.93 -16.78
N CYS A 430 2.75 -2.07 -16.10
CA CYS A 430 3.26 -3.28 -16.73
C CYS A 430 2.24 -3.99 -17.66
N GLY A 431 0.93 -3.61 -17.62
CA GLY A 431 -0.12 -4.11 -18.51
C GLY A 431 -1.24 -4.90 -17.83
N LYS A 432 -1.29 -5.01 -16.51
CA LYS A 432 -2.31 -5.78 -15.74
C LYS A 432 -3.75 -5.39 -16.10
N SER A 433 -4.10 -4.12 -15.89
CA SER A 433 -5.48 -3.63 -16.16
C SER A 433 -5.84 -3.71 -17.64
N THR A 434 -4.86 -3.55 -18.57
CA THR A 434 -5.09 -3.76 -20.01
C THR A 434 -5.43 -5.23 -20.29
N THR A 435 -4.74 -6.17 -19.66
CA THR A 435 -5.02 -7.61 -19.79
C THR A 435 -6.44 -7.92 -19.33
N ILE A 436 -6.86 -7.39 -18.18
CA ILE A 436 -8.21 -7.54 -17.65
C ILE A 436 -9.25 -6.99 -18.64
N LEU A 437 -9.05 -5.76 -19.13
CA LEU A 437 -10.00 -5.11 -20.04
C LEU A 437 -10.17 -5.86 -21.37
N GLU A 438 -9.09 -6.46 -21.90
CA GLU A 438 -9.18 -7.31 -23.08
C GLU A 438 -9.98 -8.60 -22.80
N ILE A 439 -9.79 -9.23 -21.66
CA ILE A 439 -10.55 -10.41 -21.25
C ILE A 439 -12.04 -10.07 -21.09
N LEU A 440 -12.36 -8.99 -20.40
CA LEU A 440 -13.73 -8.56 -20.12
C LEU A 440 -14.46 -8.01 -21.34
N GLY A 441 -13.73 -7.51 -22.34
CA GLY A 441 -14.28 -7.00 -23.59
C GLY A 441 -15.06 -8.05 -24.35
N LEU A 442 -14.69 -9.32 -24.24
CA LEU A 442 -15.28 -10.47 -24.95
C LEU A 442 -15.34 -10.24 -26.46
N GLU A 443 -14.32 -9.56 -26.98
CA GLU A 443 -14.15 -9.26 -28.39
C GLU A 443 -12.91 -9.98 -28.93
N PRO A 444 -12.80 -10.16 -30.26
CA PRO A 444 -11.58 -10.73 -30.83
C PRO A 444 -10.36 -9.91 -30.41
N PRO A 445 -9.34 -10.51 -29.75
CA PRO A 445 -8.13 -9.80 -29.39
C PRO A 445 -7.32 -9.41 -30.65
N MET A 446 -6.40 -8.46 -30.52
CA MET A 446 -5.51 -8.07 -31.62
C MET A 446 -4.59 -9.23 -32.06
N GLY A 447 -4.23 -10.11 -31.13
CA GLY A 447 -3.49 -11.36 -31.37
C GLY A 447 -3.70 -12.31 -30.21
N GLY A 448 -3.51 -13.60 -30.46
CA GLY A 448 -3.78 -14.66 -29.49
C GLY A 448 -5.25 -15.03 -29.35
N THR A 449 -5.59 -15.77 -28.29
CA THR A 449 -6.96 -16.22 -28.01
C THR A 449 -7.30 -16.07 -26.53
N VAL A 450 -8.58 -15.78 -26.26
CA VAL A 450 -9.15 -15.77 -24.91
C VAL A 450 -10.33 -16.74 -24.90
N GLN A 451 -10.30 -17.71 -24.00
CA GLN A 451 -11.37 -18.68 -23.78
C GLN A 451 -11.98 -18.49 -22.41
N VAL A 452 -13.30 -18.37 -22.35
CA VAL A 452 -14.07 -18.27 -21.11
C VAL A 452 -15.08 -19.39 -21.06
N LEU A 453 -15.00 -20.22 -20.03
CA LEU A 453 -15.86 -21.41 -19.83
C LEU A 453 -15.94 -22.27 -21.10
N GLY A 454 -14.77 -22.53 -21.72
CA GLY A 454 -14.63 -23.33 -22.94
C GLY A 454 -15.08 -22.66 -24.24
N SER A 455 -15.49 -21.39 -24.19
CA SER A 455 -15.93 -20.63 -25.37
C SER A 455 -14.86 -19.63 -25.79
N ASP A 456 -14.43 -19.66 -27.06
CA ASP A 456 -13.50 -18.69 -27.63
C ASP A 456 -14.22 -17.34 -27.86
N THR A 457 -13.65 -16.26 -27.33
CA THR A 457 -14.23 -14.92 -27.39
C THR A 457 -14.27 -14.36 -28.81
N SER A 458 -13.42 -14.82 -29.71
CA SER A 458 -13.36 -14.39 -31.11
C SER A 458 -14.59 -14.82 -31.93
N ALA A 459 -15.26 -15.90 -31.52
CA ALA A 459 -16.40 -16.52 -32.25
C ALA A 459 -17.76 -16.33 -31.57
N LEU A 460 -17.85 -15.52 -30.52
CA LEU A 460 -19.07 -15.38 -29.70
C LEU A 460 -20.20 -14.65 -30.44
N SER A 461 -21.40 -15.25 -30.43
CA SER A 461 -22.64 -14.56 -30.74
C SER A 461 -23.02 -13.51 -29.70
N LYS A 462 -23.97 -12.59 -30.02
CA LYS A 462 -24.49 -11.64 -29.04
C LYS A 462 -25.12 -12.33 -27.80
N ALA A 463 -25.78 -13.49 -28.02
CA ALA A 463 -26.40 -14.27 -26.96
C ALA A 463 -25.33 -14.91 -26.06
N ASP A 464 -24.28 -15.48 -26.64
CA ASP A 464 -23.18 -16.09 -25.90
C ASP A 464 -22.40 -15.04 -25.08
N ARG A 465 -22.13 -13.86 -25.64
CA ARG A 465 -21.54 -12.75 -24.90
C ARG A 465 -22.38 -12.34 -23.68
N LYS A 466 -23.72 -12.28 -23.85
CA LYS A 466 -24.63 -11.98 -22.73
C LYS A 466 -24.54 -13.05 -21.64
N ARG A 467 -24.47 -14.34 -22.04
CA ARG A 467 -24.32 -15.46 -21.10
C ARG A 467 -22.98 -15.40 -20.35
N ILE A 468 -21.87 -15.22 -21.09
CA ILE A 468 -20.53 -15.16 -20.46
C ILE A 468 -20.40 -13.97 -19.54
N ARG A 469 -20.97 -12.79 -19.89
CA ARG A 469 -21.01 -11.64 -18.99
C ARG A 469 -21.79 -11.89 -17.70
N ARG A 470 -22.73 -12.84 -17.67
CA ARG A 470 -23.37 -13.30 -16.47
C ARG A 470 -22.42 -14.13 -15.61
N ASP A 471 -21.71 -15.07 -16.27
CA ASP A 471 -20.86 -16.05 -15.59
C ASP A 471 -19.48 -15.51 -15.20
N MET A 472 -19.06 -14.34 -15.75
CA MET A 472 -17.82 -13.63 -15.43
C MET A 472 -18.12 -12.18 -15.06
N GLN A 473 -17.77 -11.79 -13.83
CA GLN A 473 -18.01 -10.46 -13.26
C GLN A 473 -16.71 -9.81 -12.81
N ILE A 474 -16.75 -8.49 -12.55
CA ILE A 474 -15.60 -7.71 -12.09
C ILE A 474 -15.93 -6.90 -10.84
N VAL A 475 -14.95 -6.79 -9.95
CA VAL A 475 -14.87 -5.78 -8.88
C VAL A 475 -13.71 -4.85 -9.22
N PHE A 476 -14.01 -3.57 -9.40
CA PHE A 476 -13.02 -2.54 -9.76
C PHE A 476 -12.26 -2.01 -8.54
N GLN A 477 -11.10 -1.41 -8.78
CA GLN A 477 -10.18 -0.85 -7.81
C GLN A 477 -10.81 0.21 -6.90
N ASP A 478 -11.56 1.16 -7.46
CA ASP A 478 -12.18 2.25 -6.71
C ASP A 478 -13.68 2.02 -6.53
N PRO A 479 -14.13 1.68 -5.29
CA PRO A 479 -15.55 1.49 -5.03
C PRO A 479 -16.36 2.78 -5.18
N MET A 480 -15.76 3.96 -4.98
CA MET A 480 -16.46 5.24 -5.16
C MET A 480 -16.76 5.53 -6.65
N ALA A 481 -15.79 5.25 -7.52
CA ALA A 481 -15.98 5.40 -8.97
C ALA A 481 -16.94 4.33 -9.54
N SER A 482 -17.08 3.20 -8.84
CA SER A 482 -17.89 2.05 -9.29
C SER A 482 -19.36 2.12 -8.89
N LEU A 483 -19.71 2.91 -7.87
CA LEU A 483 -21.06 3.06 -7.33
C LEU A 483 -21.61 4.45 -7.64
N ASP A 484 -22.78 4.53 -8.30
CA ASP A 484 -23.46 5.81 -8.50
C ASP A 484 -23.93 6.36 -7.12
N PRO A 485 -23.39 7.50 -6.64
CA PRO A 485 -23.70 8.03 -5.31
C PRO A 485 -25.14 8.48 -5.16
N ARG A 486 -25.90 8.60 -6.25
CA ARG A 486 -27.30 9.02 -6.27
C ARG A 486 -28.28 7.84 -6.14
N LEU A 487 -27.80 6.59 -6.22
CA LEU A 487 -28.62 5.40 -6.11
C LEU A 487 -28.47 4.77 -4.73
N PRO A 488 -29.57 4.30 -4.11
CA PRO A 488 -29.49 3.53 -2.88
C PRO A 488 -28.85 2.15 -3.14
N VAL A 489 -28.28 1.53 -2.11
CA VAL A 489 -27.59 0.23 -2.21
C VAL A 489 -28.48 -0.84 -2.82
N ARG A 490 -29.78 -0.84 -2.51
CA ARG A 490 -30.74 -1.78 -3.13
C ARG A 490 -30.68 -1.73 -4.67
N ASP A 491 -30.70 -0.54 -5.24
CA ASP A 491 -30.80 -0.36 -6.70
C ASP A 491 -29.44 -0.67 -7.35
N LEU A 492 -28.34 -0.34 -6.69
CA LEU A 492 -26.97 -0.70 -7.14
C LEU A 492 -26.74 -2.21 -7.21
N ILE A 493 -27.23 -2.99 -6.24
CA ILE A 493 -27.12 -4.46 -6.25
C ILE A 493 -28.14 -5.08 -7.20
N ALA A 494 -29.31 -4.47 -7.37
CA ALA A 494 -30.36 -4.94 -8.27
C ALA A 494 -30.04 -4.74 -9.76
N GLU A 495 -29.27 -3.70 -10.12
CA GLU A 495 -28.99 -3.30 -11.50
C GLU A 495 -28.57 -4.47 -12.42
N PRO A 496 -27.60 -5.33 -12.05
CA PRO A 496 -27.22 -6.49 -12.88
C PRO A 496 -28.36 -7.46 -13.12
N LEU A 497 -29.22 -7.68 -12.11
CA LEU A 497 -30.37 -8.58 -12.19
C LEU A 497 -31.44 -8.00 -13.13
N GLU A 498 -31.71 -6.69 -13.04
CA GLU A 498 -32.67 -5.98 -13.91
C GLU A 498 -32.21 -6.03 -15.37
N VAL A 499 -30.93 -5.77 -15.65
CA VAL A 499 -30.34 -5.83 -17.01
C VAL A 499 -30.45 -7.23 -17.60
N GLN A 500 -30.36 -8.28 -16.78
CA GLN A 500 -30.54 -9.66 -17.21
C GLN A 500 -32.02 -10.07 -17.34
N GLY A 501 -32.97 -9.26 -16.84
CA GLY A 501 -34.41 -9.47 -16.96
C GLY A 501 -35.01 -10.37 -15.88
N PHE A 502 -34.42 -10.45 -14.70
CA PHE A 502 -35.00 -11.15 -13.55
C PHE A 502 -36.29 -10.48 -13.08
N SER A 503 -37.20 -11.27 -12.50
CA SER A 503 -38.45 -10.73 -11.98
C SER A 503 -38.26 -9.84 -10.75
N LYS A 504 -39.13 -8.85 -10.56
CA LYS A 504 -39.10 -7.96 -9.38
C LYS A 504 -39.17 -8.73 -8.06
N GLN A 505 -39.91 -9.85 -8.03
CA GLN A 505 -39.99 -10.70 -6.85
C GLN A 505 -38.64 -11.35 -6.55
N HIS A 506 -37.99 -11.94 -7.55
CA HIS A 506 -36.66 -12.54 -7.39
C HIS A 506 -35.63 -11.51 -6.91
N ILE A 507 -35.64 -10.29 -7.47
CA ILE A 507 -34.75 -9.20 -7.06
C ILE A 507 -35.00 -8.81 -5.59
N ALA A 508 -36.27 -8.71 -5.18
CA ALA A 508 -36.63 -8.34 -3.81
C ALA A 508 -36.18 -9.37 -2.76
N GLU A 509 -36.09 -10.64 -3.14
CA GLU A 509 -35.61 -11.73 -2.29
C GLU A 509 -34.06 -11.82 -2.30
N ARG A 510 -33.45 -11.67 -3.48
CA ARG A 510 -32.01 -11.86 -3.70
C ARG A 510 -31.14 -10.73 -3.14
N VAL A 511 -31.56 -9.47 -3.24
CA VAL A 511 -30.74 -8.33 -2.77
C VAL A 511 -30.47 -8.38 -1.26
N PRO A 512 -31.46 -8.62 -0.37
CA PRO A 512 -31.18 -8.79 1.06
C PRO A 512 -30.30 -10.02 1.37
N GLU A 513 -30.42 -11.09 0.59
CA GLU A 513 -29.56 -12.28 0.72
C GLU A 513 -28.10 -11.93 0.41
N LEU A 514 -27.85 -11.22 -0.70
CA LEU A 514 -26.52 -10.77 -1.08
C LEU A 514 -25.91 -9.83 -0.04
N MET A 515 -26.69 -8.92 0.52
CA MET A 515 -26.20 -8.05 1.59
C MET A 515 -25.74 -8.87 2.82
N ARG A 516 -26.52 -9.86 3.23
CA ARG A 516 -26.13 -10.75 4.34
C ARG A 516 -24.89 -11.59 4.01
N LEU A 517 -24.79 -12.06 2.76
CA LEU A 517 -23.66 -12.86 2.27
C LEU A 517 -22.32 -12.10 2.38
N VAL A 518 -22.35 -10.77 2.21
CA VAL A 518 -21.15 -9.93 2.34
C VAL A 518 -21.04 -9.25 3.73
N GLY A 519 -21.85 -9.68 4.72
CA GLY A 519 -21.80 -9.18 6.08
C GLY A 519 -22.37 -7.76 6.25
N LEU A 520 -23.29 -7.32 5.37
CA LEU A 520 -24.02 -6.06 5.51
C LEU A 520 -25.38 -6.29 6.14
N ARG A 521 -25.84 -5.36 6.98
CA ARG A 521 -27.16 -5.43 7.63
C ARG A 521 -28.28 -5.06 6.66
N SER A 522 -29.36 -5.84 6.66
CA SER A 522 -30.50 -5.66 5.76
C SER A 522 -31.20 -4.29 5.94
N GLU A 523 -31.13 -3.68 7.13
CA GLU A 523 -31.69 -2.35 7.40
C GLU A 523 -31.00 -1.23 6.62
N GLN A 524 -29.77 -1.47 6.16
CA GLN A 524 -28.96 -0.50 5.43
C GLN A 524 -29.30 -0.44 3.92
N ILE A 525 -30.23 -1.28 3.46
CA ILE A 525 -30.57 -1.48 2.03
C ILE A 525 -30.98 -0.19 1.30
N ASN A 526 -31.60 0.78 1.99
CA ASN A 526 -32.06 2.04 1.44
C ASN A 526 -31.06 3.20 1.61
N ARG A 527 -29.89 2.96 2.23
CA ARG A 527 -28.83 3.96 2.38
C ARG A 527 -28.09 4.20 1.07
N TYR A 528 -27.45 5.35 0.99
CA TYR A 528 -26.62 5.75 -0.16
C TYR A 528 -25.14 5.43 0.08
N PRO A 529 -24.33 5.23 -0.98
CA PRO A 529 -22.91 4.90 -0.85
C PRO A 529 -22.10 5.83 0.06
N GLY A 530 -22.45 7.13 0.08
CA GLY A 530 -21.79 8.13 0.94
C GLY A 530 -21.91 7.87 2.44
N GLU A 531 -22.92 7.10 2.87
CA GLU A 531 -23.19 6.76 4.26
C GLU A 531 -22.45 5.51 4.75
N PHE A 532 -21.61 4.90 3.89
CA PHE A 532 -20.85 3.67 4.20
C PHE A 532 -19.35 3.95 4.27
N SER A 533 -18.64 3.16 5.10
CA SER A 533 -17.17 3.15 5.11
C SER A 533 -16.59 2.56 3.82
N GLY A 534 -15.28 2.78 3.58
CA GLY A 534 -14.58 2.22 2.42
C GLY A 534 -14.76 0.71 2.28
N GLY A 535 -14.55 -0.04 3.36
CA GLY A 535 -14.75 -1.48 3.36
C GLY A 535 -16.18 -1.93 3.15
N GLN A 536 -17.17 -1.19 3.66
CA GLN A 536 -18.58 -1.48 3.39
C GLN A 536 -18.95 -1.20 1.93
N ARG A 537 -18.42 -0.14 1.32
CA ARG A 537 -18.59 0.15 -0.11
C ARG A 537 -17.97 -0.98 -0.95
N GLN A 538 -16.80 -1.47 -0.57
CA GLN A 538 -16.17 -2.62 -1.23
C GLN A 538 -17.05 -3.88 -1.14
N ARG A 539 -17.64 -4.16 0.03
CA ARG A 539 -18.60 -5.25 0.20
C ARG A 539 -19.86 -5.07 -0.66
N ILE A 540 -20.33 -3.85 -0.89
CA ILE A 540 -21.43 -3.56 -1.82
C ILE A 540 -21.01 -3.88 -3.27
N CYS A 541 -19.79 -3.51 -3.70
CA CYS A 541 -19.27 -3.85 -5.01
C CYS A 541 -19.17 -5.38 -5.21
N ILE A 542 -18.70 -6.11 -4.18
CA ILE A 542 -18.65 -7.58 -4.19
C ILE A 542 -20.08 -8.16 -4.28
N ALA A 543 -21.05 -7.67 -3.48
CA ALA A 543 -22.45 -8.12 -3.54
C ALA A 543 -23.06 -7.90 -4.92
N ARG A 544 -22.81 -6.74 -5.56
CA ARG A 544 -23.23 -6.42 -6.91
C ARG A 544 -22.64 -7.41 -7.93
N ALA A 545 -21.35 -7.72 -7.83
CA ALA A 545 -20.70 -8.68 -8.71
C ALA A 545 -21.24 -10.12 -8.53
N LEU A 546 -21.61 -10.50 -7.29
CA LEU A 546 -22.20 -11.82 -6.99
C LEU A 546 -23.67 -11.95 -7.36
N ALA A 547 -24.35 -10.86 -7.75
CA ALA A 547 -25.78 -10.85 -8.01
C ALA A 547 -26.21 -11.89 -9.07
N LEU A 548 -25.36 -12.10 -10.08
CA LEU A 548 -25.62 -13.02 -11.19
C LEU A 548 -25.07 -14.42 -11.00
N GLU A 549 -24.57 -14.77 -9.82
CA GLU A 549 -23.96 -16.08 -9.51
C GLU A 549 -22.83 -16.44 -10.50
N PRO A 550 -21.79 -15.61 -10.61
CA PRO A 550 -20.71 -15.84 -11.56
C PRO A 550 -19.91 -17.08 -11.19
N LYS A 551 -19.21 -17.67 -12.18
CA LYS A 551 -18.21 -18.71 -11.98
C LYS A 551 -16.80 -18.16 -11.88
N VAL A 552 -16.56 -17.01 -12.52
CA VAL A 552 -15.28 -16.31 -12.53
C VAL A 552 -15.48 -14.88 -12.03
N LEU A 553 -14.69 -14.47 -11.06
CA LEU A 553 -14.66 -13.10 -10.54
C LEU A 553 -13.28 -12.50 -10.82
N VAL A 554 -13.26 -11.42 -11.57
CA VAL A 554 -12.06 -10.62 -11.78
C VAL A 554 -12.02 -9.55 -10.70
N LEU A 555 -10.92 -9.46 -9.97
CA LEU A 555 -10.70 -8.58 -8.83
C LEU A 555 -9.53 -7.66 -9.16
N ASP A 556 -9.84 -6.41 -9.58
CA ASP A 556 -8.81 -5.42 -9.94
C ASP A 556 -8.46 -4.57 -8.72
N GLU A 557 -7.38 -4.91 -8.04
CA GLU A 557 -6.87 -4.25 -6.83
C GLU A 557 -7.97 -4.01 -5.76
N PRO A 558 -8.74 -5.04 -5.36
CA PRO A 558 -9.97 -4.86 -4.58
C PRO A 558 -9.77 -4.35 -3.15
N VAL A 559 -8.53 -4.26 -2.67
CA VAL A 559 -8.21 -3.85 -1.28
C VAL A 559 -7.19 -2.71 -1.20
N SER A 560 -6.70 -2.19 -2.33
CA SER A 560 -5.59 -1.21 -2.38
C SER A 560 -5.89 0.14 -1.73
N ALA A 561 -7.17 0.53 -1.65
CA ALA A 561 -7.62 1.82 -1.06
C ALA A 561 -8.16 1.66 0.37
N LEU A 562 -7.91 0.52 1.03
CA LEU A 562 -8.45 0.19 2.34
C LEU A 562 -7.36 0.17 3.41
N ASP A 563 -7.69 0.60 4.62
CA ASP A 563 -6.84 0.43 5.80
C ASP A 563 -6.57 -1.07 6.07
N VAL A 564 -5.41 -1.40 6.63
CA VAL A 564 -4.94 -2.78 6.83
C VAL A 564 -5.97 -3.66 7.54
N SER A 565 -6.62 -3.17 8.61
CA SER A 565 -7.64 -3.93 9.35
C SER A 565 -8.89 -4.23 8.51
N ILE A 566 -9.32 -3.25 7.69
CA ILE A 566 -10.47 -3.40 6.78
C ILE A 566 -10.12 -4.33 5.62
N GLN A 567 -8.90 -4.23 5.10
CA GLN A 567 -8.36 -5.10 4.06
C GLN A 567 -8.39 -6.57 4.49
N ALA A 568 -7.94 -6.89 5.71
CA ALA A 568 -8.01 -8.23 6.29
C ALA A 568 -9.45 -8.80 6.26
N GLY A 569 -10.42 -8.00 6.68
CA GLY A 569 -11.83 -8.43 6.68
C GLY A 569 -12.43 -8.63 5.28
N VAL A 570 -11.94 -7.94 4.25
CA VAL A 570 -12.35 -8.17 2.85
C VAL A 570 -11.67 -9.40 2.26
N LEU A 571 -10.40 -9.65 2.59
CA LEU A 571 -9.67 -10.84 2.14
C LEU A 571 -10.30 -12.12 2.71
N ASN A 572 -10.57 -12.16 4.02
CA ASN A 572 -11.26 -13.30 4.66
C ASN A 572 -12.64 -13.53 4.03
N LEU A 573 -13.39 -12.46 3.74
CA LEU A 573 -14.68 -12.57 3.04
C LEU A 573 -14.52 -13.20 1.64
N LEU A 574 -13.50 -12.80 0.88
CA LEU A 574 -13.25 -13.36 -0.46
C LEU A 574 -12.89 -14.85 -0.38
N ASP A 575 -12.09 -15.27 0.62
CA ASP A 575 -11.77 -16.69 0.85
C ASP A 575 -13.02 -17.49 1.23
N GLU A 576 -13.87 -16.96 2.13
CA GLU A 576 -15.14 -17.61 2.47
C GLU A 576 -16.06 -17.75 1.25
N LEU A 577 -16.20 -16.69 0.44
CA LEU A 577 -17.02 -16.72 -0.75
C LEU A 577 -16.50 -17.71 -1.80
N LYS A 578 -15.18 -17.79 -1.98
CA LYS A 578 -14.52 -18.77 -2.85
C LYS A 578 -14.87 -20.20 -2.42
N ALA A 579 -14.71 -20.50 -1.14
CA ALA A 579 -14.98 -21.83 -0.58
C ALA A 579 -16.46 -22.22 -0.70
N ARG A 580 -17.37 -21.30 -0.34
CA ARG A 580 -18.84 -21.56 -0.33
C ARG A 580 -19.46 -21.65 -1.71
N LEU A 581 -18.99 -20.82 -2.66
CA LEU A 581 -19.63 -20.68 -3.98
C LEU A 581 -18.83 -21.35 -5.10
N GLY A 582 -17.67 -21.94 -4.81
CA GLY A 582 -16.79 -22.57 -5.81
C GLY A 582 -16.26 -21.57 -6.85
N LEU A 583 -16.03 -20.33 -6.47
CA LEU A 583 -15.61 -19.25 -7.38
C LEU A 583 -14.15 -19.43 -7.80
N ALA A 584 -13.87 -19.08 -9.06
CA ALA A 584 -12.51 -18.89 -9.52
C ALA A 584 -12.19 -17.40 -9.59
N TYR A 585 -10.97 -17.01 -9.15
CA TYR A 585 -10.54 -15.61 -9.12
C TYR A 585 -9.37 -15.36 -10.07
N LEU A 586 -9.47 -14.27 -10.85
CA LEU A 586 -8.31 -13.56 -11.38
C LEU A 586 -8.09 -12.34 -10.48
N PHE A 587 -7.10 -12.43 -9.59
CA PHE A 587 -6.83 -11.43 -8.56
C PHE A 587 -5.65 -10.56 -8.97
N VAL A 588 -5.87 -9.28 -9.22
CA VAL A 588 -4.80 -8.33 -9.53
C VAL A 588 -4.44 -7.54 -8.29
N ALA A 589 -3.17 -7.47 -7.97
CA ALA A 589 -2.65 -6.66 -6.89
C ALA A 589 -1.25 -6.10 -7.23
N HIS A 590 -0.89 -5.05 -6.52
CA HIS A 590 0.48 -4.55 -6.46
C HIS A 590 1.20 -5.03 -5.19
N ASP A 591 0.46 -5.44 -4.16
CA ASP A 591 0.96 -5.99 -2.90
C ASP A 591 1.03 -7.52 -2.97
N LEU A 592 2.27 -8.05 -2.95
CA LEU A 592 2.50 -9.49 -3.01
C LEU A 592 2.20 -10.19 -1.66
N SER A 593 2.19 -9.49 -0.53
CA SER A 593 1.79 -10.08 0.76
C SER A 593 0.31 -10.48 0.73
N VAL A 594 -0.53 -9.65 0.13
CA VAL A 594 -1.93 -9.95 -0.15
C VAL A 594 -2.07 -11.17 -1.07
N VAL A 595 -1.27 -11.21 -2.14
CA VAL A 595 -1.28 -12.34 -3.08
C VAL A 595 -0.80 -13.63 -2.41
N ARG A 596 0.22 -13.55 -1.55
CA ARG A 596 0.69 -14.69 -0.74
C ARG A 596 -0.43 -15.31 0.08
N HIS A 597 -1.32 -14.48 0.61
CA HIS A 597 -2.45 -14.92 1.44
C HIS A 597 -3.55 -15.57 0.62
N ILE A 598 -4.04 -14.94 -0.48
CA ILE A 598 -5.27 -15.35 -1.16
C ILE A 598 -5.06 -16.25 -2.41
N ALA A 599 -3.88 -16.18 -3.06
CA ALA A 599 -3.67 -16.83 -4.34
C ALA A 599 -3.16 -18.26 -4.22
N ASP A 600 -3.63 -19.14 -5.12
CA ASP A 600 -3.10 -20.49 -5.31
C ASP A 600 -1.84 -20.46 -6.18
N ARG A 601 -1.87 -19.62 -7.23
CA ARG A 601 -0.75 -19.38 -8.15
C ARG A 601 -0.56 -17.90 -8.35
N VAL A 602 0.64 -17.52 -8.75
CA VAL A 602 1.00 -16.15 -9.07
C VAL A 602 1.65 -16.07 -10.45
N ALA A 603 1.23 -15.07 -11.22
CA ALA A 603 1.84 -14.67 -12.50
C ALA A 603 2.44 -13.27 -12.34
N VAL A 604 3.77 -13.17 -12.50
CA VAL A 604 4.51 -11.91 -12.39
C VAL A 604 4.66 -11.29 -13.78
N MET A 605 4.14 -10.07 -13.93
CA MET A 605 4.09 -9.36 -15.21
C MET A 605 5.07 -8.19 -15.25
N TYR A 606 5.86 -8.09 -16.33
CA TYR A 606 6.77 -7.00 -16.60
C TYR A 606 6.70 -6.56 -18.07
N LEU A 607 6.48 -5.27 -18.32
CA LEU A 607 6.41 -4.67 -19.67
C LEU A 607 5.59 -5.51 -20.68
N GLY A 608 4.35 -5.86 -20.31
CA GLY A 608 3.42 -6.56 -21.19
C GLY A 608 3.66 -8.07 -21.32
N LYS A 609 4.54 -8.68 -20.53
CA LYS A 609 4.86 -10.12 -20.56
C LYS A 609 4.82 -10.73 -19.18
N ILE A 610 4.45 -12.01 -19.08
CA ILE A 610 4.63 -12.81 -17.86
C ILE A 610 6.07 -13.30 -17.84
N VAL A 611 6.80 -12.90 -16.81
CA VAL A 611 8.23 -13.24 -16.62
C VAL A 611 8.42 -14.44 -15.69
N GLU A 612 7.48 -14.69 -14.80
CA GLU A 612 7.46 -15.86 -13.92
C GLU A 612 6.02 -16.23 -13.57
N ILE A 613 5.71 -17.53 -13.52
CA ILE A 613 4.40 -18.05 -13.12
C ILE A 613 4.58 -19.38 -12.42
N GLY A 614 3.84 -19.63 -11.34
CA GLY A 614 3.90 -20.87 -10.60
C GLY A 614 2.98 -20.92 -9.40
N ALA A 615 2.99 -22.01 -8.65
CA ALA A 615 2.36 -22.08 -7.34
C ALA A 615 2.94 -21.00 -6.43
N VAL A 616 2.08 -20.35 -5.65
CA VAL A 616 2.51 -19.21 -4.84
C VAL A 616 3.63 -19.60 -3.88
N ASP A 617 3.53 -20.76 -3.22
CA ASP A 617 4.56 -21.25 -2.29
C ASP A 617 5.92 -21.48 -2.95
N GLU A 618 5.94 -21.97 -4.19
CA GLU A 618 7.19 -22.21 -4.93
C GLU A 618 7.83 -20.91 -5.41
N VAL A 619 7.04 -19.99 -5.99
CA VAL A 619 7.56 -18.72 -6.48
C VAL A 619 8.10 -17.86 -5.33
N PHE A 620 7.46 -17.90 -4.14
CA PHE A 620 7.93 -17.14 -2.99
C PHE A 620 9.14 -17.77 -2.31
N ALA A 621 9.20 -19.11 -2.22
CA ALA A 621 10.34 -19.80 -1.62
C ALA A 621 11.59 -19.83 -2.52
N ALA A 622 11.39 -19.90 -3.85
CA ALA A 622 12.47 -20.03 -4.82
C ALA A 622 12.24 -19.19 -6.09
N PRO A 623 12.13 -17.85 -5.96
CA PRO A 623 11.96 -16.99 -7.12
C PRO A 623 13.17 -17.10 -8.05
N GLN A 624 12.93 -17.27 -9.35
CA GLN A 624 13.99 -17.52 -10.34
C GLN A 624 14.25 -16.35 -11.27
N HIS A 625 13.21 -15.53 -11.53
CA HIS A 625 13.44 -14.34 -12.33
C HIS A 625 13.95 -13.19 -11.44
N PRO A 626 15.05 -12.49 -11.83
CA PRO A 626 15.63 -11.42 -10.99
C PRO A 626 14.66 -10.27 -10.66
N TYR A 627 13.63 -10.05 -11.47
CA TYR A 627 12.57 -9.10 -11.17
C TYR A 627 11.68 -9.58 -10.01
N THR A 628 11.29 -10.86 -10.01
CA THR A 628 10.50 -11.46 -8.91
C THR A 628 11.29 -11.41 -7.61
N GLN A 629 12.60 -11.70 -7.67
CA GLN A 629 13.48 -11.58 -6.49
C GLN A 629 13.51 -10.15 -5.95
N ALA A 630 13.61 -9.15 -6.83
CA ALA A 630 13.59 -7.76 -6.43
C ALA A 630 12.22 -7.33 -5.85
N LEU A 631 11.11 -7.77 -6.47
CA LEU A 631 9.75 -7.51 -5.94
C LEU A 631 9.59 -8.07 -4.53
N LEU A 632 9.95 -9.35 -4.31
CA LEU A 632 9.82 -10.00 -3.01
C LEU A 632 10.73 -9.38 -1.96
N SER A 633 11.97 -9.00 -2.33
CA SER A 633 12.90 -8.34 -1.42
C SER A 633 12.46 -6.93 -1.01
N ALA A 634 11.62 -6.28 -1.82
CA ALA A 634 11.14 -4.92 -1.57
C ALA A 634 9.96 -4.86 -0.60
N ILE A 635 9.27 -5.98 -0.35
CA ILE A 635 8.12 -6.05 0.56
C ILE A 635 8.62 -5.89 2.00
N PRO A 636 8.10 -4.91 2.76
CA PRO A 636 8.46 -4.76 4.16
C PRO A 636 7.94 -5.94 5.01
N VAL A 637 8.74 -6.42 5.93
CA VAL A 637 8.32 -7.44 6.91
C VAL A 637 7.96 -6.75 8.22
N PRO A 638 6.78 -7.06 8.82
CA PRO A 638 6.37 -6.46 10.09
C PRO A 638 7.09 -7.11 11.28
N ASP A 639 8.41 -7.21 11.20
CA ASP A 639 9.32 -7.71 12.21
C ASP A 639 10.62 -6.90 12.16
N PRO A 640 10.87 -6.05 13.16
CA PRO A 640 12.03 -5.15 13.16
C PRO A 640 13.37 -5.88 13.11
N GLU A 641 13.51 -7.03 13.78
CA GLU A 641 14.76 -7.80 13.81
C GLU A 641 15.05 -8.42 12.44
N VAL A 642 14.05 -9.01 11.82
CA VAL A 642 14.16 -9.60 10.48
C VAL A 642 14.44 -8.51 9.46
N GLU A 643 13.69 -7.39 9.50
CA GLU A 643 13.77 -6.32 8.52
C GLU A 643 15.13 -5.60 8.53
N ARG A 644 15.73 -5.39 9.70
CA ARG A 644 17.09 -4.81 9.83
C ARG A 644 18.20 -5.69 9.28
N ARG A 645 17.99 -7.01 9.22
CA ARG A 645 18.99 -7.97 8.71
C ARG A 645 18.85 -8.26 7.22
N ARG A 646 17.70 -7.92 6.62
CA ARG A 646 17.43 -8.20 5.21
C ARG A 646 18.21 -7.27 4.29
N GLU A 647 18.82 -7.85 3.25
CA GLU A 647 19.40 -7.08 2.14
C GLU A 647 18.34 -6.90 1.06
N ARG A 648 17.88 -5.66 0.86
CA ARG A 648 16.92 -5.33 -0.20
C ARG A 648 17.63 -5.23 -1.55
N ILE A 649 17.04 -5.83 -2.58
CA ILE A 649 17.48 -5.70 -3.98
C ILE A 649 16.84 -4.44 -4.56
N LEU A 650 17.52 -3.32 -4.47
CA LEU A 650 17.01 -2.05 -4.99
C LEU A 650 17.19 -2.00 -6.51
N LEU A 651 16.09 -1.92 -7.25
CA LEU A 651 16.11 -1.75 -8.69
C LEU A 651 16.55 -0.33 -9.06
N LYS A 652 17.52 -0.20 -9.92
CA LYS A 652 18.00 1.10 -10.39
C LYS A 652 17.17 1.58 -11.59
N GLY A 653 16.76 2.85 -11.54
CA GLY A 653 15.98 3.49 -12.60
C GLY A 653 14.52 3.07 -12.64
N ASP A 654 13.76 3.75 -13.49
CA ASP A 654 12.34 3.48 -13.69
C ASP A 654 12.09 2.39 -14.73
N MET A 655 10.84 1.89 -14.78
CA MET A 655 10.43 0.95 -15.81
C MET A 655 10.55 1.59 -17.21
N PRO A 656 11.21 0.92 -18.17
CA PRO A 656 11.31 1.43 -19.54
C PRO A 656 9.94 1.66 -20.18
N SER A 657 9.90 2.58 -21.15
CA SER A 657 8.63 2.89 -21.84
C SER A 657 8.12 1.68 -22.64
N PRO A 658 6.87 1.27 -22.48
CA PRO A 658 6.26 0.22 -23.29
C PRO A 658 6.11 0.61 -24.78
N ALA A 659 6.33 1.88 -25.13
CA ALA A 659 6.41 2.33 -26.52
C ALA A 659 7.76 2.03 -27.18
N ASN A 660 8.81 1.84 -26.37
CA ASN A 660 10.16 1.50 -26.85
C ASN A 660 10.81 0.50 -25.86
N PRO A 661 10.29 -0.74 -25.79
CA PRO A 661 10.82 -1.74 -24.87
C PRO A 661 12.25 -2.12 -25.28
N PRO A 662 13.13 -2.47 -24.32
CA PRO A 662 14.47 -2.98 -24.61
C PRO A 662 14.41 -4.21 -25.52
N SER A 663 15.42 -4.36 -26.42
CA SER A 663 15.60 -5.56 -27.24
C SER A 663 15.92 -6.78 -26.37
N GLY A 664 15.66 -7.98 -26.84
CA GLY A 664 15.93 -9.21 -26.09
C GLY A 664 15.19 -9.23 -24.75
N CYS A 665 15.90 -9.49 -23.66
CA CYS A 665 15.34 -9.46 -22.33
C CYS A 665 14.87 -8.04 -21.93
N ARG A 666 13.57 -7.85 -21.73
CA ARG A 666 12.98 -6.53 -21.40
C ARG A 666 13.43 -5.97 -20.05
N PHE A 667 13.82 -6.86 -19.13
CA PHE A 667 14.27 -6.47 -17.78
C PHE A 667 15.78 -6.13 -17.74
N ARG A 668 16.59 -6.43 -18.76
CA ARG A 668 18.06 -6.29 -18.76
C ARG A 668 18.59 -4.93 -18.31
N THR A 669 17.87 -3.85 -18.59
CA THR A 669 18.29 -2.47 -18.23
C THR A 669 18.20 -2.16 -16.74
N ARG A 670 17.43 -2.97 -16.00
CA ARG A 670 17.26 -2.86 -14.53
C ARG A 670 17.74 -4.13 -13.79
N CYS A 671 18.17 -5.13 -14.53
CA CYS A 671 18.52 -6.44 -13.97
C CYS A 671 19.85 -6.39 -13.21
N PRO A 672 19.89 -6.65 -11.90
CA PRO A 672 21.13 -6.67 -11.14
C PRO A 672 22.05 -7.83 -11.61
N LEU A 673 21.49 -8.97 -12.01
CA LEU A 673 22.26 -10.11 -12.54
C LEU A 673 22.97 -9.75 -13.85
N PHE A 674 22.33 -8.97 -14.74
CA PHE A 674 22.95 -8.56 -16.02
C PHE A 674 24.31 -7.87 -15.82
N LEU A 675 24.46 -7.08 -14.76
CA LEU A 675 25.71 -6.36 -14.48
C LEU A 675 26.86 -7.27 -14.04
N THR A 676 26.57 -8.49 -13.60
CA THR A 676 27.58 -9.48 -13.15
C THR A 676 27.96 -10.49 -14.23
N LEU A 677 27.22 -10.52 -15.36
CA LEU A 677 27.46 -11.43 -16.47
C LEU A 677 28.68 -11.03 -17.31
N ASP A 678 29.36 -12.02 -17.91
CA ASP A 678 30.36 -11.79 -18.93
C ASP A 678 29.72 -11.25 -20.24
N ALA A 679 30.59 -10.79 -21.18
CA ALA A 679 30.15 -10.14 -22.42
C ALA A 679 29.24 -11.04 -23.29
N ASP A 680 29.57 -12.33 -23.39
CA ASP A 680 28.81 -13.27 -24.23
C ASP A 680 27.40 -13.53 -23.66
N ARG A 681 27.32 -13.67 -22.33
CA ARG A 681 26.04 -13.82 -21.64
C ARG A 681 25.22 -12.55 -21.70
N GLN A 682 25.82 -11.36 -21.57
CA GLN A 682 25.16 -10.08 -21.77
C GLN A 682 24.62 -9.93 -23.19
N ALA A 683 25.43 -10.32 -24.22
CA ALA A 683 25.01 -10.27 -25.62
C ALA A 683 23.72 -11.10 -25.84
N ARG A 684 23.62 -12.28 -25.25
CA ARG A 684 22.42 -13.10 -25.35
C ARG A 684 21.19 -12.40 -24.74
N CYS A 685 21.35 -11.74 -23.60
CA CYS A 685 20.25 -10.93 -23.02
C CYS A 685 19.86 -9.72 -23.87
N ILE A 686 20.78 -9.20 -24.72
CA ILE A 686 20.52 -8.06 -25.61
C ILE A 686 19.81 -8.51 -26.88
N ASP A 687 20.21 -9.65 -27.44
CA ASP A 687 19.82 -10.09 -28.78
C ASP A 687 18.62 -11.06 -28.76
N GLU A 688 18.47 -11.84 -27.70
CA GLU A 688 17.46 -12.89 -27.60
C GLU A 688 16.47 -12.61 -26.47
N GLU A 689 15.17 -12.74 -26.77
CA GLU A 689 14.12 -12.76 -25.74
C GLU A 689 14.15 -14.11 -25.00
N PRO A 690 14.24 -14.15 -23.65
CA PRO A 690 14.25 -15.40 -22.92
C PRO A 690 12.88 -16.10 -23.00
N PRO A 691 12.84 -17.39 -23.44
CA PRO A 691 11.62 -18.16 -23.35
C PRO A 691 11.28 -18.47 -21.89
N ARG A 692 10.00 -18.64 -21.58
CA ARG A 692 9.59 -19.24 -20.31
C ARG A 692 9.96 -20.72 -20.33
N VAL A 693 10.72 -21.15 -19.35
CA VAL A 693 11.15 -22.54 -19.17
C VAL A 693 10.83 -22.99 -17.75
N ALA A 694 10.67 -24.33 -17.58
CA ALA A 694 10.42 -24.90 -16.27
C ALA A 694 11.51 -24.47 -15.28
N ALA A 695 11.06 -24.02 -14.11
CA ALA A 695 11.90 -23.58 -13.01
C ALA A 695 12.66 -24.74 -12.36
N GLN A 696 13.78 -24.41 -11.70
CA GLN A 696 14.49 -25.40 -10.89
C GLN A 696 13.76 -25.62 -9.55
N PRO A 697 13.63 -26.86 -9.05
CA PRO A 697 12.96 -27.12 -7.79
C PRO A 697 13.74 -26.50 -6.62
N ALA A 698 13.01 -25.93 -5.65
CA ALA A 698 13.59 -25.35 -4.43
C ALA A 698 14.31 -26.43 -3.58
N ARG A 699 13.87 -27.69 -3.65
CA ARG A 699 14.48 -28.83 -2.98
C ARG A 699 14.77 -29.96 -3.99
N PRO A 700 15.97 -30.57 -3.96
CA PRO A 700 16.27 -31.74 -4.80
C PRO A 700 15.25 -32.87 -4.56
N GLY A 701 14.66 -33.38 -5.65
CA GLY A 701 13.72 -34.51 -5.60
C GLY A 701 12.23 -34.13 -5.50
N THR A 702 11.87 -32.85 -5.42
CA THR A 702 10.48 -32.38 -5.60
C THR A 702 10.20 -32.15 -7.08
N SER A 703 9.08 -32.68 -7.57
CA SER A 703 8.61 -32.33 -8.93
C SER A 703 7.99 -30.94 -8.90
N VAL A 704 8.57 -29.99 -9.60
CA VAL A 704 8.00 -28.66 -9.81
C VAL A 704 6.95 -28.77 -10.90
N VAL A 705 5.68 -28.73 -10.51
CA VAL A 705 4.58 -28.73 -11.46
C VAL A 705 4.18 -27.26 -11.70
N ASP A 706 4.24 -26.83 -12.96
CA ASP A 706 3.73 -25.52 -13.41
C ASP A 706 4.50 -24.26 -12.91
N HIS A 707 5.75 -24.36 -12.44
CA HIS A 707 6.59 -23.21 -12.20
C HIS A 707 7.51 -22.93 -13.40
N GLU A 708 7.35 -21.76 -14.01
CA GLU A 708 8.11 -21.33 -15.20
C GLU A 708 8.67 -19.93 -15.01
N ALA A 709 9.90 -19.68 -15.52
CA ALA A 709 10.54 -18.38 -15.51
C ALA A 709 11.17 -18.02 -16.86
N ALA A 710 11.11 -16.76 -17.26
CA ALA A 710 11.64 -16.23 -18.51
C ALA A 710 12.99 -15.54 -18.28
N CYS A 711 14.03 -16.32 -17.95
CA CYS A 711 15.39 -15.83 -17.78
C CYS A 711 16.39 -16.81 -18.38
N HIS A 712 17.39 -16.31 -19.15
CA HIS A 712 18.46 -17.14 -19.70
C HIS A 712 19.41 -17.70 -18.61
N TRP A 713 19.50 -17.00 -17.47
CA TRP A 713 20.48 -17.22 -16.40
C TRP A 713 19.81 -17.24 -15.03
N SER A 714 18.65 -17.91 -14.95
CA SER A 714 17.91 -17.99 -13.68
C SER A 714 18.74 -18.64 -12.57
N GLU A 715 18.75 -17.99 -11.40
CA GLU A 715 19.39 -18.48 -10.19
C GLU A 715 18.36 -18.38 -9.05
N ILE A 716 18.30 -19.42 -8.22
CA ILE A 716 17.46 -19.40 -7.02
C ILE A 716 18.14 -18.47 -6.00
N LYS A 717 17.40 -17.49 -5.50
CA LYS A 717 17.79 -16.68 -4.34
C LYS A 717 16.67 -16.71 -3.32
N THR A 718 17.00 -17.11 -2.09
CA THR A 718 16.10 -16.92 -0.96
C THR A 718 16.14 -15.45 -0.58
N VAL A 719 15.01 -14.75 -0.67
CA VAL A 719 14.92 -13.29 -0.45
C VAL A 719 13.96 -12.92 0.68
N VAL A 720 13.20 -13.92 1.19
CA VAL A 720 12.24 -13.77 2.32
C VAL A 720 12.65 -14.68 3.45
#